data_fbddf7f05f683d46628698ed1c53de02
#
_entry.id   fbddf7f05f683d46628698ed1c53de02
#
_cell.length_a   1.000
_cell.length_b   1.000
_cell.length_c   1.000
_cell.angle_alpha   90.00
_cell.angle_beta   90.00
_cell.angle_gamma   90.00
#
_symmetry.space_group_name_H-M   'P 1'
#
loop_
_entity.id
_entity.type
_entity.pdbx_description
1 polymer ?
#
loop_
_entity_poly.entity_id
_entity_poly.type
_entity_poly.pdbx_seq_one_letter_code
_entity_poly.pdbx_strand_id
1 'polypeptide(L)'
;MDIDLDLYRHEVRVSSDPLVRLSAIDISPELPERTFVFIHGFGGQAMQWQYQLHKFALKNRVIALDMRGHGLSDKPSTGYDMARIQLDLETALDLLKVSTPIVLVGHSFGGAIATDFALNHPERVERLIMMATAGEFKLNPLFKLGLNLPVWTLRLIEPLTRKWLSGPPHALKPFYLDNLNHWVGWEKFAELKVPTLVIRGHRDAVFERPLFEKVAGSIPNAEEEDIGVSGHMVMLERREAVNRAITRFIGEDEFKKSWRDDSATAAKPERNELPIERPWLKHYEKGVPYTIGIPRIPLHHLLRSAVRRFPNRVAIYFEGAQLSYRKLNHEANRFANALTAMGIGKGARVVLYLPNIPQAVIAFYGVIKAGAVVVFTPPMTDVDELTRQVKTVEARALVTLNLWAGMAGQVQVNSGLPLIVLTDAGEYLSLPKKLISRWRNRGLNVPGAMRFRRWISGQSQQSPTVEVVPEDLAVIQFTGGTTGDAKGVMLSHRNLVANALQTRHWMPQAEEGKERFLCAIPFSHSYGLTTSLNVPVSIGASLILKPQFQIRDILKTIKKYKPTIFSGVPNMYNAINNFRGVRKYGIKSIKACISGSAPLHVEVQESFEKLTKGKLVEGYGLTEASPVTHANPLGGNRKVGSIGIPLPSTQAAIVDLARGRKEVEAGQIGELAIRGPQVMMGYWNDVEATKAVLMDDGWLLTGDIAQMDEEGYFRIVARKADMWYPDKPGKPAFPRDVEEVIYEIPQVKEVAVVAVAGHPFAFVIAGRERPTPEAVISYCKRRLPPQLVPRFVIFMDDFPRTFIGKVLRRELAKRYGKQIAGE
;
A
#
# COMPACT_ATOMS: atom_id res chain seq x y z
N MET A 1 13.78 3.45 5.72
CA MET A 1 12.86 3.74 4.58
C MET A 1 12.18 5.06 4.89
N ASP A 2 12.23 6.05 4.01
CA ASP A 2 11.60 7.33 4.25
C ASP A 2 10.09 7.21 3.97
N ILE A 3 9.28 7.39 5.01
CA ILE A 3 7.82 7.44 4.91
C ILE A 3 7.44 8.88 4.53
N ASP A 4 6.47 9.07 3.63
CA ASP A 4 5.93 10.41 3.41
C ASP A 4 5.05 10.81 4.61
N LEU A 5 5.64 11.56 5.54
CA LEU A 5 5.01 11.96 6.80
C LEU A 5 3.72 12.77 6.60
N ASP A 6 3.61 13.51 5.49
CA ASP A 6 2.41 14.29 5.21
C ASP A 6 1.19 13.43 4.82
N LEU A 7 1.37 12.13 4.51
CA LEU A 7 0.24 11.21 4.36
C LEU A 7 -0.49 10.93 5.69
N TYR A 8 0.20 11.16 6.82
CA TYR A 8 -0.29 10.92 8.19
C TYR A 8 -0.72 12.22 8.88
N ARG A 9 -0.85 13.31 8.12
CA ARG A 9 -1.21 14.61 8.65
C ARG A 9 -2.72 14.76 8.79
N HIS A 10 -3.15 15.25 9.96
CA HIS A 10 -4.54 15.52 10.31
C HIS A 10 -4.71 16.95 10.76
N GLU A 11 -5.92 17.49 10.63
CA GLU A 11 -6.34 18.74 11.27
C GLU A 11 -7.09 18.40 12.57
N VAL A 12 -6.69 18.99 13.67
CA VAL A 12 -7.29 18.82 15.00
C VAL A 12 -7.89 20.14 15.45
N ARG A 13 -9.21 20.21 15.60
CA ARG A 13 -9.93 21.44 15.96
C ARG A 13 -9.86 21.69 17.46
N VAL A 14 -8.91 22.48 17.92
CA VAL A 14 -8.66 22.75 19.35
C VAL A 14 -9.49 23.92 19.90
N SER A 15 -10.13 24.73 19.06
CA SER A 15 -11.01 25.83 19.47
C SER A 15 -12.11 26.07 18.44
N SER A 16 -13.26 26.49 18.91
CA SER A 16 -14.42 26.87 18.08
C SER A 16 -14.62 28.37 17.95
N ASP A 17 -14.15 29.16 18.94
CA ASP A 17 -14.24 30.64 18.94
C ASP A 17 -12.96 31.26 19.55
N PRO A 18 -12.10 31.86 18.72
CA PRO A 18 -12.07 31.70 17.26
C PRO A 18 -11.81 30.25 16.85
N LEU A 19 -12.28 29.86 15.65
CA LEU A 19 -11.95 28.55 15.10
C LEU A 19 -10.44 28.43 14.93
N VAL A 20 -9.83 27.45 15.60
CA VAL A 20 -8.42 27.13 15.48
C VAL A 20 -8.23 25.64 15.30
N ARG A 21 -7.50 25.27 14.25
CA ARG A 21 -7.10 23.90 13.93
C ARG A 21 -5.59 23.80 14.03
N LEU A 22 -5.11 22.77 14.72
CA LEU A 22 -3.72 22.36 14.70
C LEU A 22 -3.52 21.30 13.63
N SER A 23 -2.35 21.34 13.01
CA SER A 23 -1.90 20.31 12.10
C SER A 23 -1.03 19.32 12.89
N ALA A 24 -1.43 18.05 12.90
CA ALA A 24 -0.74 16.96 13.57
C ALA A 24 -0.28 15.90 12.58
N ILE A 25 0.94 15.42 12.69
CA ILE A 25 1.38 14.17 12.08
C ILE A 25 1.18 13.09 13.14
N ASP A 26 0.35 12.08 12.87
CA ASP A 26 0.05 10.98 13.78
C ASP A 26 0.24 9.65 13.08
N ILE A 27 1.26 8.90 13.46
CA ILE A 27 1.60 7.59 12.91
C ILE A 27 1.51 6.57 14.04
N SER A 28 0.62 5.60 13.90
CA SER A 28 0.46 4.53 14.89
C SER A 28 0.52 3.17 14.22
N PRO A 29 1.41 2.26 14.63
CA PRO A 29 1.27 0.84 14.32
C PRO A 29 0.02 0.27 15.00
N GLU A 30 -0.40 -0.94 14.67
CA GLU A 30 -1.60 -1.57 15.25
C GLU A 30 -1.48 -1.75 16.77
N LEU A 31 -0.29 -2.09 17.25
CA LEU A 31 0.02 -2.31 18.68
C LEU A 31 1.24 -1.47 19.05
N PRO A 32 1.06 -0.19 19.40
CA PRO A 32 2.18 0.67 19.77
C PRO A 32 2.71 0.29 21.15
N GLU A 33 4.04 0.20 21.28
CA GLU A 33 4.69 -0.04 22.57
C GLU A 33 4.54 1.19 23.50
N ARG A 34 4.67 2.41 22.92
CA ARG A 34 4.53 3.71 23.61
C ARG A 34 3.93 4.76 22.68
N THR A 35 3.55 5.88 23.26
CA THR A 35 3.15 7.09 22.51
C THR A 35 4.15 8.20 22.74
N PHE A 36 4.76 8.71 21.67
CA PHE A 36 5.62 9.89 21.69
C PHE A 36 4.86 11.11 21.20
N VAL A 37 5.06 12.25 21.87
CA VAL A 37 4.52 13.54 21.45
C VAL A 37 5.67 14.53 21.29
N PHE A 38 5.82 15.08 20.09
CA PHE A 38 6.93 15.97 19.72
C PHE A 38 6.43 17.41 19.58
N ILE A 39 7.03 18.34 20.32
CA ILE A 39 6.72 19.77 20.32
C ILE A 39 7.95 20.55 19.81
N HIS A 40 7.76 21.29 18.72
CA HIS A 40 8.81 22.12 18.12
C HIS A 40 9.05 23.42 18.92
N GLY A 41 10.20 24.06 18.69
CA GLY A 41 10.53 25.36 19.25
C GLY A 41 9.86 26.53 18.52
N PHE A 42 10.15 27.76 19.02
CA PHE A 42 9.72 29.01 18.40
C PHE A 42 10.14 29.10 16.93
N GLY A 43 9.20 29.39 16.03
CA GLY A 43 9.42 29.42 14.58
C GLY A 43 9.61 28.06 13.92
N GLY A 44 9.53 26.98 14.69
CA GLY A 44 9.65 25.59 14.18
C GLY A 44 8.38 25.02 13.55
N GLN A 45 8.40 23.74 13.25
CA GLN A 45 7.27 22.98 12.70
C GLN A 45 7.43 21.47 12.92
N ALA A 46 6.35 20.70 12.82
CA ALA A 46 6.35 19.25 13.01
C ALA A 46 7.38 18.50 12.15
N MET A 47 7.64 18.96 10.93
CA MET A 47 8.59 18.32 10.01
C MET A 47 10.05 18.38 10.47
N GLN A 48 10.41 19.21 11.47
CA GLN A 48 11.76 19.18 12.05
C GLN A 48 12.07 17.84 12.72
N TRP A 49 11.07 17.08 13.12
CA TRP A 49 11.15 15.77 13.76
C TRP A 49 11.23 14.60 12.80
N GLN A 50 11.35 14.82 11.49
CA GLN A 50 11.26 13.79 10.46
C GLN A 50 12.11 12.52 10.75
N TYR A 51 13.32 12.67 11.26
CA TYR A 51 14.22 11.54 11.53
C TYR A 51 13.83 10.76 12.79
N GLN A 52 13.26 11.43 13.80
CA GLN A 52 12.74 10.81 15.01
C GLN A 52 11.43 10.09 14.70
N LEU A 53 10.53 10.74 13.94
CA LEU A 53 9.27 10.13 13.49
C LEU A 53 9.53 8.85 12.69
N HIS A 54 10.44 8.88 11.71
CA HIS A 54 10.80 7.69 10.93
C HIS A 54 11.40 6.56 11.79
N LYS A 55 12.18 6.90 12.81
CA LYS A 55 12.84 5.92 13.68
C LYS A 55 11.85 5.27 14.63
N PHE A 56 11.06 6.07 15.33
CA PHE A 56 10.22 5.59 16.43
C PHE A 56 8.84 5.09 15.99
N ALA A 57 8.33 5.53 14.82
CA ALA A 57 7.05 5.06 14.27
C ALA A 57 7.01 3.57 13.93
N LEU A 58 8.16 2.88 13.89
CA LEU A 58 8.21 1.44 13.57
C LEU A 58 7.59 0.58 14.68
N LYS A 59 7.62 1.06 15.94
CA LYS A 59 7.13 0.32 17.11
C LYS A 59 6.18 1.13 17.98
N ASN A 60 6.23 2.45 17.88
CA ASN A 60 5.52 3.36 18.75
C ASN A 60 4.54 4.22 17.97
N ARG A 61 3.49 4.71 18.65
CA ARG A 61 2.73 5.83 18.12
C ARG A 61 3.56 7.10 18.25
N VAL A 62 3.67 7.88 17.17
CA VAL A 62 4.41 9.13 17.16
C VAL A 62 3.50 10.25 16.68
N ILE A 63 3.41 11.30 17.47
CA ILE A 63 2.59 12.49 17.20
C ILE A 63 3.52 13.70 17.16
N ALA A 64 3.50 14.49 16.09
CA ALA A 64 4.21 15.77 16.03
C ALA A 64 3.22 16.87 15.66
N LEU A 65 3.10 17.88 16.52
CA LEU A 65 2.17 18.98 16.36
C LEU A 65 2.86 20.19 15.72
N ASP A 66 2.20 20.82 14.75
CA ASP A 66 2.44 22.22 14.45
C ASP A 66 1.64 23.04 15.49
N MET A 67 2.32 23.72 16.42
CA MET A 67 1.65 24.51 17.43
C MET A 67 0.94 25.72 16.82
N ARG A 68 -0.03 26.29 17.52
CA ARG A 68 -0.75 27.52 17.12
C ARG A 68 0.21 28.56 16.55
N GLY A 69 -0.11 29.12 15.38
CA GLY A 69 0.72 30.16 14.74
C GLY A 69 1.89 29.64 13.90
N HIS A 70 2.16 28.32 13.92
CA HIS A 70 3.31 27.70 13.28
C HIS A 70 2.91 26.68 12.20
N GLY A 71 3.85 26.34 11.33
CA GLY A 71 3.71 25.30 10.34
C GLY A 71 2.44 25.38 9.50
N LEU A 72 1.67 24.31 9.48
CA LEU A 72 0.39 24.23 8.77
C LEU A 72 -0.84 24.46 9.66
N SER A 73 -0.64 24.75 10.97
CA SER A 73 -1.71 25.13 11.89
C SER A 73 -2.27 26.50 11.60
N ASP A 74 -3.48 26.79 12.08
CA ASP A 74 -4.11 28.10 11.97
C ASP A 74 -3.30 29.16 12.72
N LYS A 75 -3.38 30.41 12.24
CA LYS A 75 -2.55 31.54 12.66
C LYS A 75 -3.43 32.70 13.08
N PRO A 76 -4.19 32.57 14.21
CA PRO A 76 -5.02 33.66 14.72
C PRO A 76 -4.17 34.89 15.06
N SER A 77 -4.81 36.02 15.20
CA SER A 77 -4.10 37.29 15.57
C SER A 77 -3.81 37.39 17.06
N THR A 78 -4.45 36.59 17.91
CA THR A 78 -4.39 36.66 19.40
C THR A 78 -4.45 35.25 20.00
N GLY A 79 -4.28 35.15 21.33
CA GLY A 79 -4.41 33.93 22.11
C GLY A 79 -3.15 33.07 22.03
N TYR A 80 -2.00 33.67 22.29
CA TYR A 80 -0.70 33.00 22.26
C TYR A 80 -0.07 32.84 23.65
N ASP A 81 -0.78 33.18 24.71
CA ASP A 81 -0.29 32.94 26.08
C ASP A 81 -0.12 31.45 26.41
N MET A 82 0.71 31.14 27.41
CA MET A 82 1.06 29.76 27.77
C MET A 82 -0.17 28.93 28.16
N ALA A 83 -1.12 29.52 28.89
CA ALA A 83 -2.32 28.80 29.31
C ALA A 83 -3.14 28.32 28.09
N ARG A 84 -3.23 29.16 27.07
CA ARG A 84 -3.90 28.81 25.81
C ARG A 84 -3.15 27.74 25.03
N ILE A 85 -1.81 27.81 24.99
CA ILE A 85 -0.97 26.79 24.33
C ILE A 85 -1.10 25.44 25.04
N GLN A 86 -1.14 25.44 26.38
CA GLN A 86 -1.34 24.23 27.18
C GLN A 86 -2.72 23.62 26.91
N LEU A 87 -3.77 24.43 26.88
CA LEU A 87 -5.13 23.96 26.56
C LEU A 87 -5.23 23.38 25.12
N ASP A 88 -4.57 24.03 24.16
CA ASP A 88 -4.51 23.50 22.79
C ASP A 88 -3.83 22.14 22.75
N LEU A 89 -2.72 21.95 23.47
CA LEU A 89 -1.99 20.68 23.55
C LEU A 89 -2.87 19.58 24.19
N GLU A 90 -3.47 19.89 25.35
CA GLU A 90 -4.37 18.96 26.05
C GLU A 90 -5.54 18.56 25.16
N THR A 91 -6.26 19.55 24.59
CA THR A 91 -7.39 19.30 23.68
C THR A 91 -6.99 18.47 22.46
N ALA A 92 -5.80 18.75 21.89
CA ALA A 92 -5.31 17.98 20.75
C ALA A 92 -5.05 16.51 21.11
N LEU A 93 -4.44 16.25 22.27
CA LEU A 93 -4.18 14.89 22.75
C LEU A 93 -5.50 14.13 23.02
N ASP A 94 -6.50 14.78 23.60
CA ASP A 94 -7.81 14.18 23.88
C ASP A 94 -8.55 13.85 22.57
N LEU A 95 -8.58 14.75 21.60
CA LEU A 95 -9.19 14.53 20.28
C LEU A 95 -8.47 13.45 19.47
N LEU A 96 -7.16 13.34 19.63
CA LEU A 96 -6.36 12.25 19.06
C LEU A 96 -6.48 10.95 19.86
N LYS A 97 -7.30 10.92 20.94
CA LYS A 97 -7.54 9.75 21.80
C LYS A 97 -6.22 9.18 22.37
N VAL A 98 -5.38 10.03 22.91
CA VAL A 98 -4.17 9.66 23.65
C VAL A 98 -4.56 9.39 25.09
N SER A 99 -4.75 8.10 25.44
CA SER A 99 -5.22 7.65 26.75
C SER A 99 -4.13 7.08 27.66
N THR A 100 -2.94 6.84 27.12
CA THR A 100 -1.79 6.30 27.87
C THR A 100 -0.81 7.42 28.22
N PRO A 101 -0.01 7.29 29.29
CA PRO A 101 1.10 8.21 29.52
C PRO A 101 2.05 8.28 28.31
N ILE A 102 2.58 9.46 28.06
CA ILE A 102 3.36 9.75 26.85
C ILE A 102 4.84 9.98 27.16
N VAL A 103 5.69 9.69 26.18
CA VAL A 103 7.06 10.24 26.12
C VAL A 103 6.96 11.62 25.45
N LEU A 104 7.08 12.67 26.25
CA LEU A 104 6.92 14.05 25.78
C LEU A 104 8.29 14.64 25.41
N VAL A 105 8.41 15.09 24.16
CA VAL A 105 9.68 15.56 23.59
C VAL A 105 9.54 17.02 23.15
N GLY A 106 10.33 17.92 23.76
CA GLY A 106 10.31 19.34 23.43
C GLY A 106 11.66 19.83 22.92
N HIS A 107 11.63 20.67 21.87
CA HIS A 107 12.82 21.34 21.37
C HIS A 107 12.77 22.84 21.70
N SER A 108 13.88 23.41 22.22
CA SER A 108 13.98 24.83 22.50
C SER A 108 12.79 25.30 23.37
N PHE A 109 11.98 26.26 22.91
CA PHE A 109 10.78 26.69 23.63
C PHE A 109 9.71 25.59 23.73
N GLY A 110 9.70 24.59 22.83
CA GLY A 110 8.87 23.39 22.98
C GLY A 110 9.21 22.59 24.25
N GLY A 111 10.45 22.68 24.76
CA GLY A 111 10.82 22.12 26.06
C GLY A 111 10.20 22.91 27.25
N ALA A 112 10.02 24.21 27.12
CA ALA A 112 9.27 25.01 28.12
C ALA A 112 7.79 24.61 28.16
N ILE A 113 7.17 24.46 26.98
CA ILE A 113 5.78 23.96 26.86
C ILE A 113 5.65 22.59 27.48
N ALA A 114 6.60 21.68 27.18
CA ALA A 114 6.62 20.31 27.71
C ALA A 114 6.84 20.28 29.25
N THR A 115 7.68 21.17 29.78
CA THR A 115 7.88 21.33 31.22
C THR A 115 6.59 21.71 31.92
N ASP A 116 5.92 22.78 31.45
CA ASP A 116 4.67 23.22 32.04
C ASP A 116 3.57 22.16 31.93
N PHE A 117 3.52 21.41 30.82
CA PHE A 117 2.59 20.29 30.67
C PHE A 117 2.87 19.14 31.63
N ALA A 118 4.13 18.75 31.81
CA ALA A 118 4.52 17.69 32.73
C ALA A 118 4.28 18.05 34.22
N LEU A 119 4.34 19.32 34.56
CA LEU A 119 4.01 19.82 35.91
C LEU A 119 2.50 19.84 36.16
N ASN A 120 1.72 20.24 35.16
CA ASN A 120 0.26 20.35 35.26
C ASN A 120 -0.44 18.99 35.17
N HIS A 121 0.15 18.02 34.40
CA HIS A 121 -0.40 16.70 34.10
C HIS A 121 0.65 15.59 34.30
N PRO A 122 1.24 15.43 35.49
CA PRO A 122 2.30 14.45 35.72
C PRO A 122 1.86 13.01 35.47
N GLU A 123 0.58 12.70 35.63
CA GLU A 123 -0.01 11.40 35.34
C GLU A 123 -0.08 11.06 33.83
N ARG A 124 -0.05 12.07 32.99
CA ARG A 124 -0.06 11.91 31.51
C ARG A 124 1.33 11.80 30.89
N VAL A 125 2.41 12.04 31.66
CA VAL A 125 3.79 12.03 31.15
C VAL A 125 4.60 10.91 31.78
N GLU A 126 4.98 9.91 30.99
CA GLU A 126 5.85 8.82 31.42
C GLU A 126 7.31 9.29 31.52
N ARG A 127 7.76 10.03 30.53
CA ARG A 127 9.14 10.55 30.41
C ARG A 127 9.14 11.89 29.70
N LEU A 128 10.06 12.77 30.10
CA LEU A 128 10.27 14.07 29.47
C LEU A 128 11.64 14.09 28.78
N ILE A 129 11.69 14.58 27.55
CA ILE A 129 12.93 14.77 26.81
C ILE A 129 13.01 16.21 26.32
N MET A 130 14.03 16.93 26.77
CA MET A 130 14.25 18.33 26.38
C MET A 130 15.51 18.44 25.51
N MET A 131 15.38 19.08 24.35
CA MET A 131 16.48 19.24 23.39
C MET A 131 16.77 20.71 23.17
N ALA A 132 18.00 21.15 23.41
CA ALA A 132 18.45 22.54 23.26
C ALA A 132 17.49 23.54 23.93
N THR A 133 16.92 23.16 25.10
CA THR A 133 16.03 23.99 25.92
C THR A 133 16.85 24.81 26.88
N ALA A 134 16.46 26.05 27.11
CA ALA A 134 17.09 26.95 28.07
C ALA A 134 16.17 27.23 29.29
N GLY A 135 16.75 27.57 30.42
CA GLY A 135 15.99 28.00 31.61
C GLY A 135 15.35 29.37 31.46
N GLU A 136 15.87 30.20 30.56
CA GLU A 136 15.34 31.51 30.15
C GLU A 136 15.62 31.72 28.65
N PHE A 137 14.72 32.38 27.95
CA PHE A 137 14.84 32.60 26.50
C PHE A 137 15.30 34.02 26.16
N LYS A 138 16.52 34.40 26.63
CA LYS A 138 17.14 35.68 26.30
C LYS A 138 17.70 35.67 24.89
N LEU A 139 16.92 36.21 23.93
CA LEU A 139 17.33 36.33 22.54
C LEU A 139 18.44 37.39 22.34
N ASN A 140 19.28 37.14 21.31
CA ASN A 140 20.28 38.13 20.88
C ASN A 140 19.63 39.49 20.63
N PRO A 141 20.25 40.63 21.11
CA PRO A 141 19.71 41.97 20.98
C PRO A 141 19.25 42.38 19.58
N LEU A 142 19.95 41.94 18.53
CA LEU A 142 19.58 42.18 17.12
C LEU A 142 18.28 41.48 16.73
N PHE A 143 18.08 40.26 17.21
CA PHE A 143 16.86 39.49 16.95
C PHE A 143 15.68 40.10 17.74
N LYS A 144 15.93 40.51 18.98
CA LYS A 144 14.96 41.22 19.83
C LYS A 144 14.52 42.55 19.21
N LEU A 145 15.48 43.33 18.67
CA LEU A 145 15.20 44.58 17.96
C LEU A 145 14.31 44.30 16.71
N GLY A 146 14.63 43.26 15.96
CA GLY A 146 13.83 42.84 14.81
C GLY A 146 12.38 42.51 15.18
N LEU A 147 12.16 41.71 16.23
CA LEU A 147 10.80 41.35 16.68
C LEU A 147 10.00 42.55 17.24
N ASN A 148 10.68 43.61 17.71
CA ASN A 148 10.02 44.83 18.18
C ASN A 148 9.52 45.74 17.04
N LEU A 149 9.97 45.51 15.79
CA LEU A 149 9.48 46.25 14.63
C LEU A 149 7.96 46.05 14.42
N PRO A 150 7.26 47.04 13.84
CA PRO A 150 5.87 46.89 13.47
C PRO A 150 5.64 45.68 12.55
N VAL A 151 4.50 44.99 12.69
CA VAL A 151 4.19 43.78 11.90
C VAL A 151 4.25 44.02 10.39
N TRP A 152 3.87 45.24 9.94
CA TRP A 152 3.92 45.57 8.52
C TRP A 152 5.34 45.61 7.96
N THR A 153 6.33 46.06 8.74
CA THR A 153 7.77 46.04 8.32
C THR A 153 8.30 44.62 8.28
N LEU A 154 7.91 43.75 9.25
CA LEU A 154 8.30 42.36 9.28
C LEU A 154 7.72 41.58 8.09
N ARG A 155 6.55 41.95 7.59
CA ARG A 155 5.96 41.35 6.38
C ARG A 155 6.80 41.61 5.13
N LEU A 156 7.53 42.71 5.04
CA LEU A 156 8.41 42.99 3.89
C LEU A 156 9.60 42.05 3.83
N ILE A 157 10.10 41.58 4.96
CA ILE A 157 11.25 40.66 5.05
C ILE A 157 10.80 39.17 5.17
N GLU A 158 9.51 38.92 5.34
CA GLU A 158 8.96 37.58 5.50
C GLU A 158 9.40 36.59 4.36
N PRO A 159 9.44 36.98 3.08
CA PRO A 159 9.91 36.05 2.02
C PRO A 159 11.35 35.57 2.22
N LEU A 160 12.19 36.36 2.89
CA LEU A 160 13.57 36.01 3.20
C LEU A 160 13.65 35.12 4.45
N THR A 161 12.79 35.38 5.46
CA THR A 161 12.79 34.64 6.74
C THR A 161 12.02 33.33 6.70
N ARG A 162 11.13 33.11 5.74
CA ARG A 162 10.35 31.87 5.55
C ARG A 162 11.19 30.59 5.45
N LYS A 163 12.47 30.73 5.13
CA LYS A 163 13.38 29.57 5.08
C LYS A 163 13.74 29.05 6.47
N TRP A 164 13.62 29.89 7.50
CA TRP A 164 14.02 29.60 8.89
C TRP A 164 12.85 29.62 9.88
N LEU A 165 11.81 30.43 9.60
CA LEU A 165 10.65 30.59 10.45
C LEU A 165 9.38 30.10 9.76
N SER A 166 8.67 29.18 10.40
CA SER A 166 7.47 28.54 9.82
C SER A 166 6.16 29.29 10.09
N GLY A 167 6.20 30.42 10.78
CA GLY A 167 5.04 31.26 11.09
C GLY A 167 5.17 32.66 10.53
N PRO A 168 4.04 33.33 10.20
CA PRO A 168 4.03 34.73 9.78
C PRO A 168 4.29 35.70 10.96
N PRO A 169 4.78 36.91 10.69
CA PRO A 169 5.12 37.88 11.73
C PRO A 169 3.97 38.23 12.68
N HIS A 170 2.72 38.25 12.20
CA HIS A 170 1.55 38.58 13.04
C HIS A 170 1.20 37.47 14.05
N ALA A 171 1.70 36.25 13.87
CA ALA A 171 1.56 35.16 14.82
C ALA A 171 2.82 35.00 15.70
N LEU A 172 4.02 35.06 15.09
CA LEU A 172 5.27 34.88 15.84
C LEU A 172 5.57 36.02 16.83
N LYS A 173 5.21 37.27 16.51
CA LYS A 173 5.44 38.38 17.39
C LYS A 173 4.64 38.29 18.69
N PRO A 174 3.30 38.11 18.68
CA PRO A 174 2.54 37.86 19.91
C PRO A 174 3.05 36.65 20.68
N PHE A 175 3.31 35.54 19.98
CA PHE A 175 3.86 34.33 20.62
C PHE A 175 5.16 34.63 21.42
N TYR A 176 6.06 35.42 20.84
CA TYR A 176 7.27 35.82 21.50
C TYR A 176 6.99 36.71 22.73
N LEU A 177 6.15 37.74 22.56
CA LEU A 177 5.86 38.72 23.62
C LEU A 177 5.12 38.09 24.80
N ASP A 178 4.17 37.21 24.54
CA ASP A 178 3.32 36.60 25.56
C ASP A 178 4.01 35.44 26.29
N ASN A 179 5.08 34.84 25.72
CA ASN A 179 5.71 33.63 26.26
C ASN A 179 7.22 33.77 26.46
N LEU A 180 8.00 33.73 25.34
CA LEU A 180 9.48 33.60 25.44
C LEU A 180 10.11 34.70 26.28
N ASN A 181 9.57 35.90 26.18
CA ASN A 181 10.11 37.08 26.89
C ASN A 181 9.90 37.02 28.42
N HIS A 182 8.99 36.19 28.89
CA HIS A 182 8.58 36.14 30.31
C HIS A 182 8.77 34.79 30.97
N TRP A 183 8.92 33.68 30.19
CA TRP A 183 9.03 32.37 30.77
C TRP A 183 10.39 32.15 31.45
N VAL A 184 10.33 31.71 32.71
CA VAL A 184 11.48 31.34 33.54
C VAL A 184 11.25 29.93 34.08
N GLY A 185 12.20 29.02 33.84
CA GLY A 185 12.07 27.60 34.15
C GLY A 185 12.78 27.10 35.39
N TRP A 186 13.64 27.93 36.04
CA TRP A 186 14.54 27.43 37.09
C TRP A 186 13.82 26.80 38.29
N GLU A 187 12.76 27.43 38.79
CA GLU A 187 11.93 26.89 39.88
C GLU A 187 11.11 25.69 39.38
N LYS A 188 10.55 25.77 38.18
CA LYS A 188 9.77 24.71 37.55
C LYS A 188 10.58 23.45 37.34
N PHE A 189 11.84 23.56 36.94
CA PHE A 189 12.73 22.43 36.75
C PHE A 189 12.99 21.69 38.07
N ALA A 190 13.11 22.39 39.21
CA ALA A 190 13.27 21.77 40.51
C ALA A 190 12.04 20.96 40.97
N GLU A 191 10.85 21.30 40.47
CA GLU A 191 9.58 20.65 40.81
C GLU A 191 9.28 19.38 39.93
N LEU A 192 10.03 19.18 38.81
CA LEU A 192 9.82 18.07 37.93
C LEU A 192 10.10 16.71 38.63
N LYS A 193 9.10 15.83 38.62
CA LYS A 193 9.17 14.48 39.20
C LYS A 193 9.32 13.38 38.16
N VAL A 194 8.96 13.66 36.90
CA VAL A 194 9.05 12.71 35.81
C VAL A 194 10.50 12.46 35.37
N PRO A 195 10.90 11.23 35.03
CA PRO A 195 12.23 10.97 34.49
C PRO A 195 12.51 11.86 33.31
N THR A 196 13.62 12.58 33.34
CA THR A 196 13.92 13.60 32.33
C THR A 196 15.29 13.40 31.70
N LEU A 197 15.35 13.50 30.35
CA LEU A 197 16.58 13.52 29.56
C LEU A 197 16.78 14.91 28.95
N VAL A 198 17.93 15.49 29.18
CA VAL A 198 18.36 16.78 28.58
C VAL A 198 19.41 16.53 27.52
N ILE A 199 19.13 16.88 26.26
CA ILE A 199 20.04 16.73 25.12
C ILE A 199 20.55 18.10 24.68
N ARG A 200 21.85 18.28 24.60
CA ARG A 200 22.46 19.55 24.16
C ARG A 200 23.61 19.34 23.15
N GLY A 201 23.93 20.38 22.40
CA GLY A 201 25.07 20.44 21.48
C GLY A 201 26.03 21.59 21.82
N HIS A 202 27.33 21.39 21.56
CA HIS A 202 28.40 22.34 21.97
C HIS A 202 28.39 23.71 21.28
N ARG A 203 27.80 23.79 20.05
CA ARG A 203 27.80 25.00 19.21
C ARG A 203 26.44 25.68 19.13
N ASP A 204 25.57 25.43 20.09
CA ASP A 204 24.35 26.19 20.19
C ASP A 204 24.68 27.66 20.50
N ALA A 205 24.37 28.54 19.55
CA ALA A 205 24.65 29.99 19.64
C ALA A 205 23.36 30.81 19.72
N VAL A 206 22.21 30.17 19.90
CA VAL A 206 20.91 30.84 19.99
C VAL A 206 20.77 31.47 21.36
N PHE A 207 21.27 30.83 22.43
CA PHE A 207 21.24 31.28 23.79
C PHE A 207 22.65 31.39 24.38
N GLU A 208 22.80 32.16 25.49
CA GLU A 208 24.00 32.14 26.27
C GLU A 208 24.23 30.76 26.90
N ARG A 209 25.46 30.23 26.85
CA ARG A 209 25.78 28.90 27.34
C ARG A 209 25.26 28.57 28.75
N PRO A 210 25.41 29.46 29.79
CA PRO A 210 24.90 29.15 31.12
C PRO A 210 23.41 28.88 31.19
N LEU A 211 22.62 29.42 30.24
CA LEU A 211 21.14 29.26 30.23
C LEU A 211 20.68 27.89 29.81
N PHE A 212 21.49 27.13 29.07
CA PHE A 212 21.14 25.76 28.68
C PHE A 212 22.05 24.71 29.34
N GLU A 213 23.28 25.03 29.68
CA GLU A 213 24.20 24.08 30.36
C GLU A 213 23.75 23.75 31.79
N LYS A 214 23.06 24.65 32.47
CA LYS A 214 22.56 24.45 33.85
C LYS A 214 21.25 23.67 33.93
N VAL A 215 20.53 23.47 32.80
CA VAL A 215 19.18 22.88 32.79
C VAL A 215 19.16 21.50 33.45
N ALA A 216 20.03 20.59 33.01
CA ALA A 216 20.10 19.23 33.56
C ALA A 216 20.38 19.24 35.08
N GLY A 217 21.33 20.06 35.52
CA GLY A 217 21.66 20.20 36.95
C GLY A 217 20.57 20.85 37.80
N SER A 218 19.57 21.48 37.17
CA SER A 218 18.42 22.10 37.87
C SER A 218 17.23 21.17 38.03
N ILE A 219 17.27 19.95 37.37
CA ILE A 219 16.18 18.97 37.40
C ILE A 219 16.59 17.79 38.26
N PRO A 220 15.81 17.41 39.27
CA PRO A 220 16.10 16.22 40.07
C PRO A 220 16.21 14.96 39.24
N ASN A 221 17.35 14.24 39.36
CA ASN A 221 17.61 12.97 38.67
C ASN A 221 17.52 13.02 37.13
N ALA A 222 17.79 14.17 36.50
CA ALA A 222 17.87 14.26 35.06
C ALA A 222 19.10 13.56 34.50
N GLU A 223 18.93 12.83 33.39
CA GLU A 223 20.04 12.39 32.57
C GLU A 223 20.45 13.49 31.59
N GLU A 224 21.77 13.69 31.43
CA GLU A 224 22.30 14.65 30.46
C GLU A 224 23.03 13.91 29.34
N GLU A 225 22.73 14.26 28.10
CA GLU A 225 23.43 13.77 26.93
C GLU A 225 24.00 14.93 26.11
N ASP A 226 25.32 15.01 26.11
CA ASP A 226 26.06 15.90 25.26
C ASP A 226 26.39 15.20 23.93
N ILE A 227 25.77 15.67 22.86
CA ILE A 227 25.96 15.05 21.54
C ILE A 227 27.10 15.64 20.72
N GLY A 228 27.97 16.42 21.36
CA GLY A 228 29.18 16.98 20.77
C GLY A 228 28.90 18.17 19.84
N VAL A 229 29.68 18.29 18.79
CA VAL A 229 29.63 19.46 17.88
C VAL A 229 28.31 19.49 17.11
N SER A 230 27.36 20.27 17.61
CA SER A 230 26.05 20.54 17.01
C SER A 230 25.57 21.93 17.35
N GLY A 231 24.83 22.57 16.47
CA GLY A 231 24.10 23.84 16.72
C GLY A 231 22.76 23.60 17.42
N HIS A 232 21.86 24.56 17.26
CA HIS A 232 20.55 24.58 17.93
C HIS A 232 19.59 23.44 17.42
N MET A 233 19.68 23.09 16.15
CA MET A 233 18.81 22.06 15.55
C MET A 233 19.39 20.64 15.71
N VAL A 234 19.69 20.24 16.94
CA VAL A 234 20.37 18.98 17.30
C VAL A 234 19.74 17.75 16.67
N MET A 235 18.39 17.69 16.59
CA MET A 235 17.64 16.57 16.04
C MET A 235 17.81 16.40 14.52
N LEU A 236 18.21 17.44 13.80
CA LEU A 236 18.51 17.44 12.37
C LEU A 236 19.99 17.21 12.10
N GLU A 237 20.86 17.91 12.87
CA GLU A 237 22.30 17.94 12.65
C GLU A 237 22.98 16.65 13.13
N ARG A 238 22.52 16.08 14.24
CA ARG A 238 23.10 14.90 14.90
C ARG A 238 22.04 13.80 15.12
N ARG A 239 21.17 13.62 14.14
CA ARG A 239 20.01 12.75 14.18
C ARG A 239 20.27 11.36 14.77
N GLU A 240 21.39 10.70 14.40
CA GLU A 240 21.70 9.36 14.87
C GLU A 240 22.11 9.34 16.35
N ALA A 241 22.82 10.37 16.80
CA ALA A 241 23.20 10.50 18.22
C ALA A 241 21.97 10.77 19.07
N VAL A 242 21.09 11.70 18.64
CA VAL A 242 19.81 11.98 19.29
C VAL A 242 18.95 10.71 19.37
N ASN A 243 18.79 9.99 18.26
CA ASN A 243 18.00 8.76 18.24
C ASN A 243 18.58 7.69 19.21
N ARG A 244 19.90 7.54 19.29
CA ARG A 244 20.52 6.60 20.26
C ARG A 244 20.29 7.05 21.71
N ALA A 245 20.44 8.34 22.02
CA ALA A 245 20.17 8.87 23.35
C ALA A 245 18.75 8.61 23.81
N ILE A 246 17.75 8.89 22.94
CA ILE A 246 16.34 8.60 23.20
C ILE A 246 16.14 7.08 23.42
N THR A 247 16.65 6.24 22.51
CA THR A 247 16.49 4.78 22.58
C THR A 247 17.04 4.21 23.91
N ARG A 248 18.22 4.69 24.35
CA ARG A 248 18.79 4.32 25.65
C ARG A 248 17.90 4.76 26.81
N PHE A 249 17.49 6.02 26.81
CA PHE A 249 16.70 6.59 27.90
C PHE A 249 15.33 5.92 28.08
N ILE A 250 14.69 5.45 27.01
CA ILE A 250 13.41 4.73 27.10
C ILE A 250 13.56 3.23 27.41
N GLY A 251 14.81 2.72 27.56
CA GLY A 251 15.07 1.33 27.94
C GLY A 251 14.88 0.31 26.82
N GLU A 252 14.87 0.67 25.53
CA GLU A 252 14.75 -0.31 24.43
C GLU A 252 15.89 -1.34 24.38
N ASP A 253 17.06 -1.02 24.94
CA ASP A 253 18.21 -1.93 24.96
C ASP A 253 18.07 -3.04 26.05
N GLU A 254 17.31 -2.79 27.12
CA GLU A 254 17.02 -3.80 28.16
C GLU A 254 15.95 -4.78 27.71
N PHE A 255 15.02 -4.36 26.84
CA PHE A 255 13.95 -5.20 26.31
C PHE A 255 14.46 -6.36 25.45
N LYS A 256 15.63 -6.26 24.85
CA LYS A 256 16.29 -7.36 24.14
C LYS A 256 16.77 -8.47 25.06
N LYS A 257 16.99 -8.20 26.35
CA LYS A 257 17.38 -9.19 27.35
C LYS A 257 16.18 -9.92 27.97
N SER A 258 15.04 -9.21 28.18
CA SER A 258 13.86 -9.79 28.83
C SER A 258 13.09 -10.78 27.93
N TRP A 259 13.13 -10.61 26.61
CA TRP A 259 12.46 -11.54 25.66
C TRP A 259 13.10 -12.93 25.61
N ARG A 260 14.25 -13.13 26.24
CA ARG A 260 14.88 -14.46 26.36
C ARG A 260 14.50 -15.25 27.63
N ASP A 261 13.95 -14.59 28.64
CA ASP A 261 13.76 -15.23 29.95
C ASP A 261 12.31 -15.33 30.48
N ASP A 262 11.31 -14.64 29.88
CA ASP A 262 9.93 -14.66 30.39
C ASP A 262 8.94 -15.40 29.46
N SER A 263 9.16 -16.71 29.28
CA SER A 263 8.12 -17.62 28.79
C SER A 263 7.24 -18.20 29.93
N ALA A 264 7.28 -17.60 31.12
CA ALA A 264 6.48 -18.05 32.25
C ALA A 264 5.80 -16.88 32.96
N THR A 265 4.47 -16.96 33.04
CA THR A 265 3.56 -16.20 33.91
C THR A 265 3.20 -14.77 33.53
N ALA A 266 2.32 -14.64 32.52
CA ALA A 266 1.29 -13.60 32.55
C ALA A 266 -0.06 -14.25 32.26
N ALA A 267 -1.03 -14.04 33.14
CA ALA A 267 -2.38 -14.56 33.00
C ALA A 267 -3.01 -14.07 31.71
N LYS A 268 -3.41 -15.01 30.85
CA LYS A 268 -4.11 -14.73 29.58
C LYS A 268 -5.50 -14.17 29.88
N PRO A 269 -5.91 -13.05 29.30
CA PRO A 269 -7.32 -12.70 29.26
C PRO A 269 -8.05 -13.71 28.39
N GLU A 270 -9.14 -14.28 28.92
CA GLU A 270 -10.07 -15.08 28.13
C GLU A 270 -10.74 -14.20 27.06
N ARG A 271 -10.15 -14.18 25.88
CA ARG A 271 -10.83 -13.78 24.66
C ARG A 271 -10.82 -14.98 23.73
N ASN A 272 -11.95 -15.26 23.10
CA ASN A 272 -12.10 -16.21 21.98
C ASN A 272 -11.34 -15.75 20.72
N GLU A 273 -10.11 -15.26 20.87
CA GLU A 273 -9.20 -14.92 19.80
C GLU A 273 -8.20 -16.07 19.67
N LEU A 274 -8.06 -16.59 18.46
CA LEU A 274 -7.05 -17.58 18.13
C LEU A 274 -5.68 -17.03 18.55
N PRO A 275 -4.94 -17.64 19.47
CA PRO A 275 -3.59 -17.22 19.82
C PRO A 275 -2.69 -17.63 18.66
N ILE A 276 -2.45 -16.71 17.74
CA ILE A 276 -1.63 -16.98 16.56
C ILE A 276 -0.18 -16.78 16.96
N GLU A 277 0.57 -17.88 17.10
CA GLU A 277 2.02 -17.81 17.02
C GLU A 277 2.39 -17.30 15.63
N ARG A 278 3.25 -16.28 15.56
CA ARG A 278 3.70 -15.68 14.33
C ARG A 278 5.16 -16.05 14.04
N PRO A 279 5.47 -17.33 13.73
CA PRO A 279 6.84 -17.80 13.58
C PRO A 279 7.57 -17.12 12.43
N TRP A 280 6.85 -16.63 11.42
CA TRP A 280 7.39 -15.95 10.25
C TRP A 280 8.04 -14.59 10.55
N LEU A 281 7.77 -13.94 11.69
CA LEU A 281 8.32 -12.61 11.98
C LEU A 281 9.85 -12.60 12.07
N LYS A 282 10.48 -13.72 12.49
CA LYS A 282 11.97 -13.87 12.52
C LYS A 282 12.60 -13.87 11.13
N HIS A 283 11.79 -14.12 10.07
CA HIS A 283 12.28 -14.22 8.69
C HIS A 283 12.04 -12.93 7.87
N TYR A 284 11.50 -11.89 8.49
CA TYR A 284 11.38 -10.59 7.82
C TYR A 284 12.76 -10.03 7.49
N GLU A 285 12.89 -9.52 6.26
CA GLU A 285 14.12 -8.87 5.82
C GLU A 285 14.42 -7.63 6.69
N LYS A 286 15.69 -7.38 6.96
CA LYS A 286 16.13 -6.19 7.71
C LYS A 286 15.58 -4.91 7.05
N GLY A 287 14.84 -4.13 7.80
CA GLY A 287 14.20 -2.89 7.34
C GLY A 287 12.74 -3.06 6.91
N VAL A 288 12.20 -4.28 6.92
CA VAL A 288 10.75 -4.53 6.80
C VAL A 288 10.14 -4.53 8.19
N PRO A 289 9.19 -3.63 8.50
CA PRO A 289 8.52 -3.60 9.80
C PRO A 289 7.50 -4.74 9.93
N TYR A 290 7.24 -5.19 11.14
CA TYR A 290 6.21 -6.23 11.41
C TYR A 290 4.79 -5.71 11.18
N THR A 291 4.55 -4.46 11.55
CA THR A 291 3.30 -3.73 11.33
C THR A 291 3.59 -2.38 10.74
N ILE A 292 2.64 -1.82 10.03
CA ILE A 292 2.73 -0.48 9.45
C ILE A 292 1.52 0.36 9.87
N GLY A 293 1.75 1.61 10.19
CA GLY A 293 0.67 2.57 10.31
C GLY A 293 0.01 2.79 8.94
N ILE A 294 -1.29 2.60 8.84
CA ILE A 294 -2.03 2.89 7.61
C ILE A 294 -2.61 4.30 7.73
N PRO A 295 -2.20 5.25 6.87
CA PRO A 295 -2.70 6.61 6.93
C PRO A 295 -4.21 6.64 6.60
N ARG A 296 -4.94 7.49 7.32
CA ARG A 296 -6.39 7.69 7.10
C ARG A 296 -6.63 8.64 5.93
N ILE A 297 -6.30 8.20 4.73
CA ILE A 297 -6.39 8.98 3.50
C ILE A 297 -7.15 8.23 2.40
N PRO A 298 -7.86 8.92 1.52
CA PRO A 298 -8.36 8.32 0.29
C PRO A 298 -7.21 8.02 -0.69
N LEU A 299 -7.38 7.00 -1.52
CA LEU A 299 -6.36 6.45 -2.41
C LEU A 299 -5.70 7.50 -3.34
N HIS A 300 -6.45 8.50 -3.81
CA HIS A 300 -5.91 9.55 -4.69
C HIS A 300 -4.87 10.45 -4.00
N HIS A 301 -4.76 10.42 -2.67
CA HIS A 301 -3.72 11.12 -1.94
C HIS A 301 -2.32 10.53 -2.18
N LEU A 302 -2.20 9.25 -2.58
CA LEU A 302 -0.93 8.69 -3.04
C LEU A 302 -0.42 9.45 -4.27
N LEU A 303 -1.30 9.74 -5.24
CA LEU A 303 -0.94 10.58 -6.39
C LEU A 303 -0.64 12.02 -5.95
N ARG A 304 -1.43 12.60 -5.05
CA ARG A 304 -1.20 13.96 -4.51
C ARG A 304 0.17 14.06 -3.86
N SER A 305 0.57 13.08 -3.06
CA SER A 305 1.90 12.97 -2.45
C SER A 305 3.01 12.92 -3.50
N ALA A 306 2.88 12.01 -4.50
CA ALA A 306 3.85 11.91 -5.58
C ALA A 306 4.01 13.21 -6.38
N VAL A 307 2.90 13.91 -6.65
CA VAL A 307 2.90 15.22 -7.35
C VAL A 307 3.62 16.29 -6.52
N ARG A 308 3.37 16.35 -5.22
CA ARG A 308 4.03 17.31 -4.33
C ARG A 308 5.54 17.10 -4.28
N ARG A 309 5.98 15.85 -4.12
CA ARG A 309 7.40 15.50 -3.97
C ARG A 309 8.16 15.46 -5.30
N PHE A 310 7.52 15.04 -6.38
CA PHE A 310 8.16 14.77 -7.68
C PHE A 310 7.40 15.37 -8.88
N PRO A 311 6.99 16.65 -8.87
CA PRO A 311 6.05 17.21 -9.86
C PRO A 311 6.52 17.11 -11.31
N ASN A 312 7.81 17.29 -11.54
CA ASN A 312 8.40 17.32 -12.88
C ASN A 312 8.93 15.96 -13.35
N ARG A 313 8.91 14.94 -12.46
CA ARG A 313 9.36 13.60 -12.82
C ARG A 313 8.38 12.94 -13.77
N VAL A 314 8.90 12.11 -14.68
CA VAL A 314 8.06 11.33 -15.59
C VAL A 314 7.30 10.27 -14.80
N ALA A 315 5.98 10.42 -14.76
CA ALA A 315 5.07 9.45 -14.17
C ALA A 315 4.80 8.27 -15.13
N ILE A 316 4.62 8.58 -16.42
CA ILE A 316 4.25 7.59 -17.42
C ILE A 316 5.16 7.67 -18.64
N TYR A 317 5.70 6.52 -19.04
CA TYR A 317 6.28 6.28 -20.37
C TYR A 317 5.31 5.42 -21.17
N PHE A 318 4.95 5.88 -22.38
CA PHE A 318 4.06 5.15 -23.27
C PHE A 318 4.43 5.38 -24.72
N GLU A 319 4.88 4.34 -25.44
CA GLU A 319 5.19 4.33 -26.88
C GLU A 319 6.04 5.53 -27.38
N GLY A 320 6.97 5.99 -26.57
CA GLY A 320 7.86 7.13 -26.86
C GLY A 320 7.41 8.46 -26.25
N ALA A 321 6.17 8.58 -25.82
CA ALA A 321 5.66 9.75 -25.11
C ALA A 321 5.96 9.67 -23.60
N GLN A 322 5.96 10.84 -22.96
CA GLN A 322 6.21 11.03 -21.55
C GLN A 322 5.15 11.93 -20.92
N LEU A 323 4.70 11.58 -19.73
CA LEU A 323 3.75 12.36 -18.94
C LEU A 323 4.32 12.57 -17.54
N SER A 324 4.52 13.82 -17.10
CA SER A 324 4.99 14.11 -15.73
C SER A 324 3.90 13.90 -14.71
N TYR A 325 4.26 13.74 -13.42
CA TYR A 325 3.31 13.65 -12.31
C TYR A 325 2.36 14.85 -12.24
N ARG A 326 2.88 16.07 -12.43
CA ARG A 326 2.05 17.30 -12.50
C ARG A 326 1.02 17.20 -13.62
N LYS A 327 1.45 16.80 -14.82
CA LYS A 327 0.56 16.66 -15.97
C LYS A 327 -0.51 15.58 -15.75
N LEU A 328 -0.10 14.42 -15.22
CA LEU A 328 -1.01 13.33 -14.86
C LEU A 328 -2.10 13.83 -13.91
N ASN A 329 -1.70 14.55 -12.86
CA ASN A 329 -2.65 15.08 -11.88
C ASN A 329 -3.62 16.10 -12.49
N HIS A 330 -3.13 17.00 -13.36
CA HIS A 330 -3.98 17.99 -14.05
C HIS A 330 -5.01 17.30 -14.94
N GLU A 331 -4.60 16.29 -15.71
CA GLU A 331 -5.52 15.54 -16.58
C GLU A 331 -6.53 14.73 -15.75
N ALA A 332 -6.11 14.13 -14.63
CA ALA A 332 -7.00 13.44 -13.70
C ALA A 332 -8.01 14.40 -13.03
N ASN A 333 -7.58 15.61 -12.64
CA ASN A 333 -8.47 16.63 -12.11
C ASN A 333 -9.49 17.08 -13.15
N ARG A 334 -9.08 17.30 -14.39
CA ARG A 334 -9.98 17.63 -15.50
C ARG A 334 -11.00 16.54 -15.73
N PHE A 335 -10.59 15.27 -15.69
CA PHE A 335 -11.50 14.14 -15.84
C PHE A 335 -12.51 14.07 -14.69
N ALA A 336 -12.05 14.28 -13.45
CA ALA A 336 -12.93 14.34 -12.28
C ALA A 336 -13.96 15.46 -12.39
N ASN A 337 -13.54 16.67 -12.76
CA ASN A 337 -14.43 17.81 -12.96
C ASN A 337 -15.43 17.58 -14.11
N ALA A 338 -15.02 16.88 -15.18
CA ALA A 338 -15.91 16.51 -16.27
C ALA A 338 -17.01 15.54 -15.81
N LEU A 339 -16.67 14.56 -14.96
CA LEU A 339 -17.64 13.64 -14.34
C LEU A 339 -18.62 14.40 -13.43
N THR A 340 -18.11 15.25 -12.55
CA THR A 340 -18.93 16.03 -11.61
C THR A 340 -19.89 16.96 -12.34
N ALA A 341 -19.45 17.58 -13.43
CA ALA A 341 -20.30 18.42 -14.30
C ALA A 341 -21.46 17.62 -14.95
N MET A 342 -21.30 16.30 -15.10
CA MET A 342 -22.36 15.40 -15.59
C MET A 342 -23.19 14.77 -14.47
N GLY A 343 -23.02 15.24 -13.21
CA GLY A 343 -23.72 14.68 -12.04
C GLY A 343 -23.18 13.29 -11.62
N ILE A 344 -22.00 12.89 -12.09
CA ILE A 344 -21.34 11.63 -11.73
C ILE A 344 -20.32 11.94 -10.64
N GLY A 345 -20.72 11.72 -9.38
CA GLY A 345 -19.94 12.04 -8.19
C GLY A 345 -19.88 10.88 -7.20
N LYS A 346 -19.89 11.19 -5.90
CA LYS A 346 -19.73 10.24 -4.80
C LYS A 346 -20.65 9.02 -4.92
N GLY A 347 -20.05 7.84 -4.89
CA GLY A 347 -20.76 6.56 -4.97
C GLY A 347 -21.23 6.14 -6.37
N ALA A 348 -21.15 6.99 -7.39
CA ALA A 348 -21.52 6.64 -8.76
C ALA A 348 -20.48 5.66 -9.37
N ARG A 349 -20.93 4.62 -10.08
CA ARG A 349 -20.06 3.60 -10.68
C ARG A 349 -19.70 3.98 -12.10
N VAL A 350 -18.38 3.92 -12.40
CA VAL A 350 -17.80 4.20 -13.72
C VAL A 350 -17.00 3.00 -14.18
N VAL A 351 -17.42 2.38 -15.26
CA VAL A 351 -16.75 1.20 -15.85
C VAL A 351 -15.56 1.67 -16.68
N LEU A 352 -14.39 1.11 -16.37
CA LEU A 352 -13.15 1.28 -17.14
C LEU A 352 -12.86 -0.01 -17.93
N TYR A 353 -13.18 0.00 -19.22
CA TYR A 353 -12.89 -1.06 -20.17
C TYR A 353 -11.71 -0.64 -21.05
N LEU A 354 -10.51 -0.61 -20.43
CA LEU A 354 -9.29 -0.06 -21.04
C LEU A 354 -8.07 -0.95 -20.76
N PRO A 355 -7.16 -1.11 -21.74
CA PRO A 355 -5.84 -1.69 -21.48
C PRO A 355 -4.93 -0.69 -20.75
N ASN A 356 -3.69 -1.11 -20.41
CA ASN A 356 -2.70 -0.25 -19.78
C ASN A 356 -2.21 0.88 -20.71
N ILE A 357 -2.94 1.97 -20.74
CA ILE A 357 -2.66 3.20 -21.49
C ILE A 357 -2.76 4.42 -20.56
N PRO A 358 -2.19 5.58 -20.94
CA PRO A 358 -2.26 6.78 -20.10
C PRO A 358 -3.67 7.16 -19.68
N GLN A 359 -4.65 7.01 -20.58
CA GLN A 359 -6.05 7.31 -20.29
C GLN A 359 -6.66 6.42 -19.20
N ALA A 360 -6.22 5.17 -19.08
CA ALA A 360 -6.67 4.28 -18.01
C ALA A 360 -6.22 4.82 -16.63
N VAL A 361 -4.97 5.30 -16.54
CA VAL A 361 -4.44 5.91 -15.31
C VAL A 361 -5.12 7.23 -14.99
N ILE A 362 -5.33 8.09 -16.01
CA ILE A 362 -6.01 9.39 -15.86
C ILE A 362 -7.46 9.17 -15.41
N ALA A 363 -8.20 8.27 -16.07
CA ALA A 363 -9.59 7.97 -15.74
C ALA A 363 -9.70 7.35 -14.35
N PHE A 364 -8.82 6.40 -13.98
CA PHE A 364 -8.79 5.81 -12.65
C PHE A 364 -8.70 6.89 -11.55
N TYR A 365 -7.65 7.72 -11.61
CA TYR A 365 -7.50 8.80 -10.62
C TYR A 365 -8.60 9.86 -10.72
N GLY A 366 -9.11 10.13 -11.91
CA GLY A 366 -10.20 11.07 -12.10
C GLY A 366 -11.51 10.60 -11.47
N VAL A 367 -11.86 9.32 -11.64
CA VAL A 367 -13.07 8.71 -11.04
C VAL A 367 -12.98 8.77 -9.51
N ILE A 368 -11.89 8.30 -8.91
CA ILE A 368 -11.76 8.30 -7.44
C ILE A 368 -11.63 9.71 -6.85
N LYS A 369 -11.14 10.71 -7.60
CA LYS A 369 -11.14 12.13 -7.17
C LYS A 369 -12.51 12.75 -7.22
N ALA A 370 -13.39 12.29 -8.10
CA ALA A 370 -14.81 12.69 -8.13
C ALA A 370 -15.63 11.99 -7.01
N GLY A 371 -15.01 11.14 -6.19
CA GLY A 371 -15.68 10.32 -5.18
C GLY A 371 -16.48 9.17 -5.79
N ALA A 372 -16.35 8.94 -7.09
CA ALA A 372 -17.00 7.84 -7.80
C ALA A 372 -16.23 6.53 -7.66
N VAL A 373 -16.89 5.43 -7.94
CA VAL A 373 -16.37 4.05 -7.82
C VAL A 373 -15.89 3.57 -9.18
N VAL A 374 -14.65 3.12 -9.26
CA VAL A 374 -14.10 2.48 -10.46
C VAL A 374 -14.60 1.04 -10.54
N VAL A 375 -15.16 0.65 -11.68
CA VAL A 375 -15.47 -0.75 -11.99
C VAL A 375 -14.54 -1.21 -13.10
N PHE A 376 -13.63 -2.10 -12.78
CA PHE A 376 -12.71 -2.62 -13.78
C PHE A 376 -13.27 -3.85 -14.49
N THR A 377 -13.25 -3.81 -15.82
CA THR A 377 -13.59 -4.95 -16.67
C THR A 377 -12.40 -5.27 -17.59
N PRO A 378 -11.98 -6.54 -17.67
CA PRO A 378 -10.88 -6.95 -18.56
C PRO A 378 -11.19 -6.67 -20.04
N PRO A 379 -10.23 -6.19 -20.85
CA PRO A 379 -10.43 -5.86 -22.27
C PRO A 379 -10.79 -7.05 -23.20
N MET A 380 -10.85 -8.27 -22.68
CA MET A 380 -11.22 -9.49 -23.42
C MET A 380 -12.64 -9.96 -23.08
N THR A 381 -13.36 -9.21 -22.27
CA THR A 381 -14.74 -9.49 -21.89
C THR A 381 -15.65 -9.29 -23.11
N ASP A 382 -16.55 -10.22 -23.36
CA ASP A 382 -17.53 -10.10 -24.46
C ASP A 382 -18.65 -9.09 -24.12
N VAL A 383 -19.51 -8.85 -25.08
CA VAL A 383 -20.59 -7.86 -24.98
C VAL A 383 -21.63 -8.23 -23.93
N ASP A 384 -21.96 -9.50 -23.82
CA ASP A 384 -23.02 -9.96 -22.91
C ASP A 384 -22.57 -9.87 -21.45
N GLU A 385 -21.34 -10.32 -21.16
CA GLU A 385 -20.75 -10.20 -19.83
C GLU A 385 -20.51 -8.73 -19.43
N LEU A 386 -20.02 -7.89 -20.36
CA LEU A 386 -19.86 -6.46 -20.09
C LEU A 386 -21.21 -5.79 -19.82
N THR A 387 -22.26 -6.15 -20.59
CA THR A 387 -23.63 -5.67 -20.36
C THR A 387 -24.15 -6.10 -19.00
N ARG A 388 -23.92 -7.35 -18.61
CA ARG A 388 -24.30 -7.90 -17.32
C ARG A 388 -23.60 -7.12 -16.18
N GLN A 389 -22.29 -6.91 -16.27
CA GLN A 389 -21.52 -6.17 -15.26
C GLN A 389 -22.02 -4.72 -15.13
N VAL A 390 -22.25 -4.01 -16.26
CA VAL A 390 -22.80 -2.65 -16.28
C VAL A 390 -24.13 -2.57 -15.56
N LYS A 391 -25.03 -3.53 -15.81
CA LYS A 391 -26.36 -3.61 -15.14
C LYS A 391 -26.21 -3.92 -13.65
N THR A 392 -25.42 -4.93 -13.30
CA THR A 392 -25.23 -5.40 -11.92
C THR A 392 -24.75 -4.28 -11.00
N VAL A 393 -23.86 -3.41 -11.47
CA VAL A 393 -23.37 -2.29 -10.67
C VAL A 393 -24.14 -0.99 -10.93
N GLU A 394 -25.16 -1.00 -11.78
CA GLU A 394 -25.90 0.21 -12.19
C GLU A 394 -24.95 1.34 -12.62
N ALA A 395 -24.07 1.04 -13.56
CA ALA A 395 -23.04 1.96 -13.98
C ALA A 395 -23.64 3.25 -14.60
N ARG A 396 -22.99 4.39 -14.31
CA ARG A 396 -23.37 5.70 -14.84
C ARG A 396 -22.56 6.10 -16.08
N ALA A 397 -21.37 5.50 -16.25
CA ALA A 397 -20.52 5.75 -17.41
C ALA A 397 -19.68 4.53 -17.77
N LEU A 398 -19.34 4.42 -19.05
CA LEU A 398 -18.36 3.49 -19.61
C LEU A 398 -17.26 4.28 -20.33
N VAL A 399 -16.00 4.05 -19.94
CA VAL A 399 -14.82 4.62 -20.60
C VAL A 399 -14.12 3.50 -21.36
N THR A 400 -13.99 3.65 -22.68
CA THR A 400 -13.43 2.60 -23.53
C THR A 400 -12.70 3.15 -24.76
N LEU A 401 -12.02 2.26 -25.50
CA LEU A 401 -11.37 2.61 -26.75
C LEU A 401 -12.41 2.82 -27.87
N ASN A 402 -12.15 3.77 -28.77
CA ASN A 402 -12.93 3.94 -29.98
C ASN A 402 -12.91 2.69 -30.88
N LEU A 403 -11.86 1.85 -30.78
CA LEU A 403 -11.80 0.54 -31.45
C LEU A 403 -12.93 -0.39 -31.05
N TRP A 404 -13.47 -0.23 -29.85
CA TRP A 404 -14.59 -1.01 -29.30
C TRP A 404 -15.92 -0.21 -29.30
N ALA A 405 -16.02 0.83 -30.15
CA ALA A 405 -17.21 1.66 -30.22
C ALA A 405 -18.50 0.88 -30.54
N GLY A 406 -18.44 -0.09 -31.48
CA GLY A 406 -19.57 -0.95 -31.79
C GLY A 406 -20.08 -1.74 -30.58
N MET A 407 -19.17 -2.36 -29.83
CA MET A 407 -19.48 -3.07 -28.60
C MET A 407 -20.07 -2.11 -27.54
N ALA A 408 -19.45 -0.94 -27.36
CA ALA A 408 -19.93 0.05 -26.39
C ALA A 408 -21.35 0.53 -26.72
N GLY A 409 -21.67 0.72 -28.01
CA GLY A 409 -23.02 1.05 -28.47
C GLY A 409 -24.05 -0.05 -28.17
N GLN A 410 -23.68 -1.30 -28.37
CA GLN A 410 -24.56 -2.44 -28.02
C GLN A 410 -24.79 -2.51 -26.49
N VAL A 411 -23.72 -2.36 -25.69
CA VAL A 411 -23.82 -2.29 -24.22
C VAL A 411 -24.76 -1.16 -23.79
N GLN A 412 -24.67 0.02 -24.41
CA GLN A 412 -25.53 1.17 -24.10
C GLN A 412 -26.99 0.84 -24.38
N VAL A 413 -27.30 0.30 -25.54
CA VAL A 413 -28.69 -0.08 -25.92
C VAL A 413 -29.22 -1.15 -24.96
N ASN A 414 -28.43 -2.20 -24.69
CA ASN A 414 -28.86 -3.33 -23.88
C ASN A 414 -28.98 -2.99 -22.37
N SER A 415 -28.25 -2.00 -21.87
CA SER A 415 -28.21 -1.67 -20.43
C SER A 415 -28.86 -0.33 -20.05
N GLY A 416 -29.16 0.54 -21.02
CA GLY A 416 -29.61 1.91 -20.74
C GLY A 416 -28.52 2.81 -20.18
N LEU A 417 -27.23 2.49 -20.42
CA LEU A 417 -26.09 3.23 -19.88
C LEU A 417 -26.11 4.72 -20.30
N PRO A 418 -26.09 5.69 -19.35
CA PRO A 418 -26.28 7.10 -19.69
C PRO A 418 -25.13 7.73 -20.48
N LEU A 419 -23.86 7.36 -20.16
CA LEU A 419 -22.68 8.02 -20.72
C LEU A 419 -21.66 7.01 -21.25
N ILE A 420 -21.22 7.23 -22.51
CA ILE A 420 -20.03 6.59 -23.07
C ILE A 420 -18.95 7.63 -23.30
N VAL A 421 -17.73 7.34 -22.87
CA VAL A 421 -16.53 8.14 -23.14
C VAL A 421 -15.57 7.31 -23.98
N LEU A 422 -15.34 7.74 -25.22
CA LEU A 422 -14.45 7.07 -26.16
C LEU A 422 -13.08 7.74 -26.22
N THR A 423 -12.02 6.93 -26.13
CA THR A 423 -10.65 7.40 -26.25
C THR A 423 -9.87 6.65 -27.34
N ASP A 424 -8.80 7.27 -27.82
CA ASP A 424 -7.85 6.68 -28.77
C ASP A 424 -6.49 6.54 -28.08
N ALA A 425 -5.89 5.37 -28.08
CA ALA A 425 -4.55 5.17 -27.56
C ALA A 425 -3.52 6.13 -28.17
N GLY A 426 -3.78 6.60 -29.40
CA GLY A 426 -2.95 7.59 -30.12
C GLY A 426 -2.98 9.01 -29.57
N GLU A 427 -3.95 9.37 -28.71
CA GLU A 427 -4.06 10.73 -28.16
C GLU A 427 -2.83 11.17 -27.35
N TYR A 428 -2.14 10.22 -26.74
CA TYR A 428 -0.94 10.42 -25.92
C TYR A 428 0.34 9.89 -26.58
N LEU A 429 0.33 9.65 -27.90
CA LEU A 429 1.54 9.31 -28.66
C LEU A 429 2.33 10.56 -29.08
N SER A 430 3.59 10.37 -29.47
CA SER A 430 4.39 11.38 -30.14
C SER A 430 3.78 11.79 -31.49
N LEU A 431 4.03 13.02 -31.93
CA LEU A 431 3.37 13.64 -33.08
C LEU A 431 3.22 12.76 -34.34
N PRO A 432 4.27 12.11 -34.91
CA PRO A 432 4.09 11.32 -36.13
C PRO A 432 3.17 10.12 -35.93
N LYS A 433 3.31 9.39 -34.82
CA LYS A 433 2.45 8.24 -34.48
C LYS A 433 1.00 8.66 -34.21
N LYS A 434 0.80 9.82 -33.60
CA LYS A 434 -0.51 10.40 -33.32
C LYS A 434 -1.30 10.71 -34.59
N LEU A 435 -0.67 11.23 -35.62
CA LEU A 435 -1.32 11.51 -36.91
C LEU A 435 -1.78 10.20 -37.59
N ILE A 436 -0.93 9.18 -37.61
CA ILE A 436 -1.25 7.86 -38.18
C ILE A 436 -2.44 7.23 -37.44
N SER A 437 -2.43 7.27 -36.08
CA SER A 437 -3.53 6.76 -35.28
C SER A 437 -4.85 7.48 -35.58
N ARG A 438 -4.82 8.80 -35.66
CA ARG A 438 -6.00 9.61 -36.03
C ARG A 438 -6.58 9.26 -37.39
N TRP A 439 -5.74 9.03 -38.39
CA TRP A 439 -6.18 8.65 -39.74
C TRP A 439 -6.82 7.25 -39.74
N ARG A 440 -6.17 6.29 -39.06
CA ARG A 440 -6.61 4.88 -38.97
C ARG A 440 -7.94 4.70 -38.25
N ASN A 441 -8.23 5.54 -37.26
CA ASN A 441 -9.40 5.45 -36.40
C ASN A 441 -10.53 6.44 -36.76
N ARG A 442 -10.53 6.99 -37.99
CA ARG A 442 -11.60 7.84 -38.50
C ARG A 442 -12.89 7.02 -38.63
N GLY A 443 -14.01 7.62 -38.20
CA GLY A 443 -15.35 7.02 -38.32
C GLY A 443 -15.82 6.10 -37.22
N LEU A 444 -14.92 5.65 -36.33
CA LEU A 444 -15.31 4.85 -35.18
C LEU A 444 -15.95 5.73 -34.09
N ASN A 445 -17.29 5.69 -33.98
CA ASN A 445 -18.05 6.52 -33.06
C ASN A 445 -19.33 5.82 -32.59
N VAL A 446 -19.87 6.31 -31.47
CA VAL A 446 -21.21 5.99 -30.96
C VAL A 446 -21.97 7.32 -30.88
N PRO A 447 -23.24 7.38 -31.35
CA PRO A 447 -24.05 8.58 -31.20
C PRO A 447 -24.12 9.00 -29.71
N GLY A 448 -23.94 10.30 -29.45
CA GLY A 448 -23.96 10.84 -28.08
C GLY A 448 -22.71 10.57 -27.24
N ALA A 449 -21.74 9.77 -27.69
CA ALA A 449 -20.54 9.50 -26.92
C ALA A 449 -19.60 10.71 -26.84
N MET A 450 -19.02 10.94 -25.67
CA MET A 450 -18.00 11.97 -25.43
C MET A 450 -16.63 11.51 -25.93
N ARG A 451 -15.88 12.41 -26.56
CA ARG A 451 -14.47 12.16 -26.91
C ARG A 451 -13.58 12.57 -25.76
N PHE A 452 -12.88 11.63 -25.14
CA PHE A 452 -12.10 11.74 -23.91
C PHE A 452 -11.33 13.06 -23.82
N ARG A 453 -10.38 13.27 -24.73
CA ARG A 453 -9.52 14.45 -24.68
C ARG A 453 -10.26 15.76 -24.89
N ARG A 454 -11.23 15.79 -25.79
CA ARG A 454 -12.05 16.99 -26.05
C ARG A 454 -12.94 17.31 -24.86
N TRP A 455 -13.51 16.26 -24.24
CA TRP A 455 -14.41 16.38 -23.10
C TRP A 455 -13.72 16.97 -21.87
N ILE A 456 -12.48 16.52 -21.58
CA ILE A 456 -11.74 17.00 -20.41
C ILE A 456 -10.99 18.32 -20.65
N SER A 457 -10.72 18.72 -21.91
CA SER A 457 -9.82 19.85 -22.23
C SER A 457 -10.31 21.19 -21.70
N GLY A 458 -11.61 21.41 -21.62
CA GLY A 458 -12.25 22.65 -21.11
C GLY A 458 -12.43 22.69 -19.59
N GLN A 459 -12.09 21.61 -18.86
CA GLN A 459 -12.34 21.49 -17.45
C GLN A 459 -11.21 22.05 -16.58
N SER A 460 -11.54 22.43 -15.32
CA SER A 460 -10.56 22.91 -14.34
C SER A 460 -9.46 21.90 -14.05
N GLN A 461 -8.24 22.40 -13.90
CA GLN A 461 -7.06 21.61 -13.45
C GLN A 461 -6.96 21.49 -11.93
N GLN A 462 -7.79 22.20 -11.18
CA GLN A 462 -7.86 22.09 -9.73
C GLN A 462 -8.61 20.81 -9.33
N SER A 463 -8.27 20.25 -8.18
CA SER A 463 -9.00 19.11 -7.65
C SER A 463 -10.44 19.49 -7.36
N PRO A 464 -11.43 18.64 -7.68
CA PRO A 464 -12.82 18.92 -7.26
C PRO A 464 -12.90 18.93 -5.73
N THR A 465 -13.85 19.71 -5.19
CA THR A 465 -14.14 19.81 -3.77
C THR A 465 -15.15 18.73 -3.36
N VAL A 466 -14.74 17.47 -3.50
CA VAL A 466 -15.56 16.32 -3.07
C VAL A 466 -14.94 15.72 -1.84
N GLU A 467 -15.71 15.57 -0.78
CA GLU A 467 -15.28 14.88 0.42
C GLU A 467 -15.29 13.37 0.19
N VAL A 468 -14.09 12.77 0.23
CA VAL A 468 -13.86 11.33 0.11
C VAL A 468 -13.15 10.86 1.36
N VAL A 469 -13.72 9.85 2.02
CA VAL A 469 -13.13 9.26 3.23
C VAL A 469 -12.47 7.90 2.93
N PRO A 470 -11.56 7.43 3.77
CA PRO A 470 -10.84 6.16 3.53
C PRO A 470 -11.74 4.94 3.44
N GLU A 471 -12.86 4.95 4.13
CA GLU A 471 -13.85 3.88 4.20
C GLU A 471 -14.80 3.86 2.99
N ASP A 472 -14.84 4.93 2.18
CA ASP A 472 -15.65 4.95 0.96
C ASP A 472 -15.21 3.85 -0.01
N LEU A 473 -16.16 3.28 -0.73
CA LEU A 473 -15.91 2.32 -1.80
C LEU A 473 -15.15 2.99 -2.95
N ALA A 474 -13.99 2.45 -3.30
CA ALA A 474 -13.12 2.99 -4.35
C ALA A 474 -13.19 2.19 -5.64
N VAL A 475 -13.21 0.86 -5.53
CA VAL A 475 -13.14 -0.06 -6.67
C VAL A 475 -14.08 -1.23 -6.47
N ILE A 476 -14.79 -1.61 -7.52
CA ILE A 476 -15.42 -2.93 -7.67
C ILE A 476 -14.63 -3.68 -8.74
N GLN A 477 -14.15 -4.86 -8.38
CA GLN A 477 -13.37 -5.69 -9.28
C GLN A 477 -14.02 -7.07 -9.42
N PHE A 478 -14.47 -7.41 -10.63
CA PHE A 478 -15.07 -8.70 -10.87
C PHE A 478 -14.02 -9.81 -10.87
N THR A 479 -14.25 -10.84 -10.07
CA THR A 479 -13.41 -12.05 -10.07
C THR A 479 -13.74 -12.89 -11.27
N GLY A 480 -12.72 -13.37 -11.99
CA GLY A 480 -12.91 -14.43 -12.98
C GLY A 480 -13.26 -15.72 -12.26
N GLY A 481 -14.56 -15.96 -12.05
CA GLY A 481 -15.04 -17.08 -11.24
C GLY A 481 -14.55 -18.44 -11.75
N THR A 482 -13.73 -19.11 -10.94
CA THR A 482 -13.54 -20.57 -11.09
C THR A 482 -14.74 -21.34 -10.54
N THR A 483 -15.66 -20.66 -9.82
CA THR A 483 -16.72 -21.27 -9.01
C THR A 483 -18.16 -20.86 -9.36
N GLY A 484 -18.39 -20.00 -10.37
CA GLY A 484 -19.75 -19.51 -10.72
C GLY A 484 -19.70 -18.18 -11.47
N ASP A 485 -20.81 -17.42 -11.42
CA ASP A 485 -20.87 -16.07 -11.95
C ASP A 485 -19.82 -15.16 -11.30
N ALA A 486 -19.23 -14.27 -12.10
CA ALA A 486 -18.21 -13.36 -11.61
C ALA A 486 -18.77 -12.44 -10.51
N LYS A 487 -18.18 -12.50 -9.30
CA LYS A 487 -18.59 -11.68 -8.15
C LYS A 487 -17.85 -10.34 -8.17
N GLY A 488 -18.55 -9.27 -7.85
CA GLY A 488 -17.97 -7.94 -7.72
C GLY A 488 -17.35 -7.74 -6.33
N VAL A 489 -16.04 -7.80 -6.20
CA VAL A 489 -15.31 -7.55 -4.94
C VAL A 489 -15.28 -6.06 -4.65
N MET A 490 -15.75 -5.64 -3.48
CA MET A 490 -15.78 -4.25 -3.03
C MET A 490 -14.51 -3.89 -2.25
N LEU A 491 -13.72 -2.96 -2.77
CA LEU A 491 -12.47 -2.49 -2.16
C LEU A 491 -12.58 -1.01 -1.81
N SER A 492 -12.41 -0.69 -0.51
CA SER A 492 -12.38 0.70 -0.05
C SER A 492 -11.06 1.38 -0.42
N HIS A 493 -11.03 2.72 -0.33
CA HIS A 493 -9.77 3.46 -0.45
C HIS A 493 -8.76 2.96 0.58
N ARG A 494 -9.19 2.68 1.82
CA ARG A 494 -8.33 2.17 2.90
C ARG A 494 -7.70 0.82 2.54
N ASN A 495 -8.47 -0.14 2.00
CA ASN A 495 -7.94 -1.45 1.62
C ASN A 495 -6.81 -1.32 0.58
N LEU A 496 -7.02 -0.51 -0.45
CA LEU A 496 -6.06 -0.29 -1.52
C LEU A 496 -4.82 0.48 -1.07
N VAL A 497 -4.98 1.50 -0.21
CA VAL A 497 -3.85 2.22 0.42
C VAL A 497 -3.04 1.28 1.28
N ALA A 498 -3.70 0.47 2.12
CA ALA A 498 -3.03 -0.50 2.98
C ALA A 498 -2.16 -1.46 2.17
N ASN A 499 -2.73 -2.10 1.14
CA ASN A 499 -1.99 -3.09 0.35
C ASN A 499 -0.87 -2.47 -0.49
N ALA A 500 -1.06 -1.26 -1.00
CA ALA A 500 0.01 -0.52 -1.67
C ALA A 500 1.19 -0.26 -0.73
N LEU A 501 0.93 0.14 0.52
CA LEU A 501 1.97 0.41 1.51
C LEU A 501 2.60 -0.88 2.05
N GLN A 502 1.84 -1.94 2.31
CA GLN A 502 2.35 -3.26 2.68
C GLN A 502 3.35 -3.79 1.63
N THR A 503 2.93 -3.76 0.35
CA THR A 503 3.78 -4.19 -0.77
C THR A 503 5.02 -3.30 -0.94
N ARG A 504 4.88 -1.98 -0.74
CA ARG A 504 6.02 -1.05 -0.75
C ARG A 504 7.04 -1.39 0.34
N HIS A 505 6.59 -1.64 1.56
CA HIS A 505 7.47 -1.96 2.68
C HIS A 505 8.18 -3.31 2.49
N TRP A 506 7.60 -4.20 1.67
CA TRP A 506 8.26 -5.46 1.28
C TRP A 506 9.48 -5.27 0.38
N MET A 507 9.67 -4.07 -0.16
CA MET A 507 10.80 -3.68 -0.99
C MET A 507 11.65 -2.61 -0.29
N PRO A 508 12.37 -2.92 0.82
CA PRO A 508 13.06 -1.92 1.64
C PRO A 508 14.17 -1.18 0.88
N GLN A 509 14.68 -1.75 -0.20
CA GLN A 509 15.74 -1.18 -1.04
C GLN A 509 15.20 -0.33 -2.20
N ALA A 510 13.88 -0.26 -2.40
CA ALA A 510 13.30 0.57 -3.44
C ALA A 510 13.47 2.06 -3.13
N GLU A 511 14.04 2.81 -4.07
CA GLU A 511 14.35 4.23 -3.92
C GLU A 511 13.20 5.10 -4.45
N GLU A 512 12.67 5.95 -3.57
CA GLU A 512 11.60 6.88 -3.95
C GLU A 512 12.00 7.81 -5.10
N GLY A 513 11.06 7.98 -6.03
CA GLY A 513 11.25 8.80 -7.21
C GLY A 513 12.28 8.29 -8.22
N LYS A 514 13.00 7.19 -7.98
CA LYS A 514 14.04 6.69 -8.88
C LYS A 514 13.65 5.42 -9.63
N GLU A 515 12.75 4.62 -9.08
CA GLU A 515 12.36 3.35 -9.67
C GLU A 515 11.54 3.50 -10.96
N ARG A 516 11.58 2.48 -11.80
CA ARG A 516 10.82 2.37 -13.05
C ARG A 516 10.16 1.00 -13.11
N PHE A 517 8.84 0.99 -13.12
CA PHE A 517 8.04 -0.23 -13.16
C PHE A 517 7.64 -0.59 -14.59
N LEU A 518 7.89 -1.81 -15.01
CA LEU A 518 7.36 -2.36 -16.25
C LEU A 518 5.93 -2.87 -16.01
N CYS A 519 4.92 -2.17 -16.52
CA CYS A 519 3.51 -2.39 -16.25
C CYS A 519 2.87 -3.20 -17.39
N ALA A 520 3.09 -4.51 -17.40
CA ALA A 520 2.55 -5.43 -18.40
C ALA A 520 1.34 -6.24 -17.88
N ILE A 521 1.13 -6.28 -16.55
CA ILE A 521 -0.09 -6.85 -15.95
C ILE A 521 -1.21 -5.82 -16.04
N PRO A 522 -2.39 -6.15 -16.57
CA PRO A 522 -3.50 -5.21 -16.67
C PRO A 522 -3.97 -4.66 -15.32
N PHE A 523 -4.32 -3.38 -15.31
CA PHE A 523 -4.90 -2.71 -14.14
C PHE A 523 -6.30 -3.22 -13.81
N SER A 524 -6.99 -3.84 -14.77
CA SER A 524 -8.25 -4.52 -14.55
C SER A 524 -8.14 -5.80 -13.72
N HIS A 525 -6.93 -6.24 -13.42
CA HIS A 525 -6.64 -7.29 -12.45
C HIS A 525 -6.07 -6.69 -11.17
N SER A 526 -6.52 -7.14 -9.99
CA SER A 526 -6.09 -6.61 -8.69
C SER A 526 -4.56 -6.59 -8.51
N TYR A 527 -3.89 -7.63 -9.02
CA TYR A 527 -2.43 -7.72 -9.01
C TYR A 527 -1.79 -6.56 -9.81
N GLY A 528 -2.28 -6.28 -11.02
CA GLY A 528 -1.80 -5.16 -11.82
C GLY A 528 -2.16 -3.80 -11.20
N LEU A 529 -3.36 -3.66 -10.66
CA LEU A 529 -3.80 -2.44 -9.99
C LEU A 529 -2.88 -2.05 -8.83
N THR A 530 -2.53 -3.00 -7.98
CA THR A 530 -1.68 -2.71 -6.82
C THR A 530 -0.22 -2.65 -7.21
N THR A 531 0.36 -3.70 -7.80
CA THR A 531 1.82 -3.77 -8.00
C THR A 531 2.33 -2.95 -9.19
N SER A 532 1.48 -2.63 -10.17
CA SER A 532 1.86 -1.88 -11.38
C SER A 532 1.26 -0.47 -11.46
N LEU A 533 0.34 -0.08 -10.55
CA LEU A 533 -0.22 1.27 -10.49
C LEU A 533 -0.08 1.90 -9.10
N ASN A 534 -0.70 1.33 -8.04
CA ASN A 534 -0.74 1.99 -6.73
C ASN A 534 0.63 2.04 -6.04
N VAL A 535 1.38 0.93 -6.05
CA VAL A 535 2.74 0.87 -5.47
C VAL A 535 3.70 1.84 -6.15
N PRO A 536 3.88 1.84 -7.49
CA PRO A 536 4.79 2.79 -8.12
C PRO A 536 4.38 4.25 -7.89
N VAL A 537 3.08 4.58 -7.89
CA VAL A 537 2.64 5.95 -7.60
C VAL A 537 2.93 6.34 -6.15
N SER A 538 2.77 5.42 -5.18
CA SER A 538 3.05 5.70 -3.76
C SER A 538 4.50 6.15 -3.50
N ILE A 539 5.45 5.70 -4.32
CA ILE A 539 6.88 6.05 -4.23
C ILE A 539 7.35 7.05 -5.29
N GLY A 540 6.45 7.62 -6.07
CA GLY A 540 6.82 8.56 -7.14
C GLY A 540 7.65 7.93 -8.26
N ALA A 541 7.51 6.61 -8.49
CA ALA A 541 8.20 5.88 -9.55
C ALA A 541 7.59 6.13 -10.92
N SER A 542 8.30 5.79 -11.98
CA SER A 542 7.78 5.86 -13.35
C SER A 542 7.10 4.56 -13.77
N LEU A 543 5.95 4.67 -14.40
CA LEU A 543 5.19 3.56 -15.00
C LEU A 543 5.55 3.46 -16.49
N ILE A 544 6.06 2.32 -16.92
CA ILE A 544 6.31 2.01 -18.34
C ILE A 544 5.13 1.15 -18.79
N LEU A 545 4.13 1.78 -19.41
CA LEU A 545 2.87 1.12 -19.75
C LEU A 545 3.00 0.25 -21.00
N LYS A 546 2.51 -0.97 -20.91
CA LYS A 546 2.35 -1.90 -22.03
C LYS A 546 0.93 -2.46 -22.05
N PRO A 547 0.18 -2.20 -23.15
CA PRO A 547 -1.19 -2.70 -23.31
C PRO A 547 -1.30 -4.22 -23.31
N GLN A 548 -0.26 -4.91 -23.81
CA GLN A 548 -0.16 -6.36 -23.92
C GLN A 548 1.28 -6.81 -23.73
N PHE A 549 1.45 -8.05 -23.23
CA PHE A 549 2.75 -8.70 -23.17
C PHE A 549 3.08 -9.34 -24.52
N GLN A 550 3.99 -8.72 -25.27
CA GLN A 550 4.59 -9.28 -26.48
C GLN A 550 6.10 -9.31 -26.32
N ILE A 551 6.71 -10.47 -26.29
CA ILE A 551 8.11 -10.67 -25.89
C ILE A 551 9.09 -9.75 -26.59
N ARG A 552 9.00 -9.59 -27.93
CA ARG A 552 9.90 -8.72 -28.70
C ARG A 552 9.74 -7.25 -28.34
N ASP A 553 8.51 -6.81 -28.08
CA ASP A 553 8.20 -5.44 -27.70
C ASP A 553 8.62 -5.16 -26.25
N ILE A 554 8.40 -6.09 -25.35
CA ILE A 554 8.87 -6.02 -23.96
C ILE A 554 10.39 -5.88 -23.91
N LEU A 555 11.14 -6.69 -24.66
CA LEU A 555 12.60 -6.63 -24.69
C LEU A 555 13.12 -5.29 -25.27
N LYS A 556 12.49 -4.76 -26.34
CA LYS A 556 12.79 -3.42 -26.87
C LYS A 556 12.51 -2.34 -25.80
N THR A 557 11.43 -2.48 -25.07
CA THR A 557 11.03 -1.58 -23.98
C THR A 557 12.03 -1.62 -22.84
N ILE A 558 12.50 -2.80 -22.42
CA ILE A 558 13.56 -2.97 -21.42
C ILE A 558 14.84 -2.27 -21.87
N LYS A 559 15.28 -2.48 -23.11
CA LYS A 559 16.47 -1.82 -23.67
C LYS A 559 16.35 -0.29 -23.65
N LYS A 560 15.18 0.25 -23.99
CA LYS A 560 14.95 1.69 -24.11
C LYS A 560 14.81 2.38 -22.77
N TYR A 561 13.98 1.85 -21.86
CA TYR A 561 13.58 2.53 -20.63
C TYR A 561 14.25 2.00 -19.37
N LYS A 562 14.94 0.86 -19.44
CA LYS A 562 15.70 0.24 -18.34
C LYS A 562 14.86 0.14 -17.06
N PRO A 563 13.73 -0.61 -17.07
CA PRO A 563 12.94 -0.83 -15.86
C PRO A 563 13.80 -1.46 -14.76
N THR A 564 13.49 -1.10 -13.51
CA THR A 564 14.17 -1.63 -12.33
C THR A 564 13.33 -2.67 -11.59
N ILE A 565 12.00 -2.59 -11.72
CA ILE A 565 11.05 -3.50 -11.09
C ILE A 565 10.07 -4.02 -12.16
N PHE A 566 9.82 -5.33 -12.10
CA PHE A 566 8.89 -5.99 -13.02
C PHE A 566 8.02 -6.99 -12.28
N SER A 567 6.75 -6.64 -12.03
CA SER A 567 5.72 -7.58 -11.59
C SER A 567 5.19 -8.35 -12.80
N GLY A 568 5.21 -9.66 -12.73
CA GLY A 568 4.83 -10.51 -13.85
C GLY A 568 4.18 -11.83 -13.41
N VAL A 569 3.86 -12.66 -14.37
CA VAL A 569 3.40 -14.05 -14.15
C VAL A 569 4.44 -15.03 -14.68
N PRO A 570 4.47 -16.31 -14.22
CA PRO A 570 5.52 -17.28 -14.59
C PRO A 570 5.78 -17.40 -16.08
N ASN A 571 4.72 -17.40 -16.91
CA ASN A 571 4.84 -17.49 -18.37
C ASN A 571 5.59 -16.31 -19.00
N MET A 572 5.50 -15.10 -18.39
CA MET A 572 6.24 -13.92 -18.87
C MET A 572 7.75 -14.09 -18.64
N TYR A 573 8.13 -14.57 -17.45
CA TYR A 573 9.54 -14.82 -17.12
C TYR A 573 10.11 -15.97 -17.96
N ASN A 574 9.34 -17.03 -18.15
CA ASN A 574 9.73 -18.15 -19.01
C ASN A 574 9.94 -17.72 -20.46
N ALA A 575 9.05 -16.88 -21.01
CA ALA A 575 9.20 -16.32 -22.36
C ALA A 575 10.47 -15.45 -22.49
N ILE A 576 10.84 -14.71 -21.45
CA ILE A 576 12.08 -13.93 -21.42
C ILE A 576 13.31 -14.85 -21.36
N ASN A 577 13.30 -15.87 -20.49
CA ASN A 577 14.39 -16.81 -20.33
C ASN A 577 14.74 -17.52 -21.65
N ASN A 578 13.71 -17.94 -22.39
CA ASN A 578 13.84 -18.73 -23.62
C ASN A 578 14.08 -17.88 -24.88
N PHE A 579 14.10 -16.53 -24.76
CA PHE A 579 14.28 -15.69 -25.94
C PHE A 579 15.75 -15.65 -26.38
N ARG A 580 16.03 -16.11 -27.58
CA ARG A 580 17.40 -16.14 -28.13
C ARG A 580 18.00 -14.72 -28.21
N GLY A 581 19.14 -14.52 -27.57
CA GLY A 581 19.85 -13.24 -27.57
C GLY A 581 19.31 -12.21 -26.59
N VAL A 582 18.53 -12.59 -25.58
CA VAL A 582 17.92 -11.72 -24.58
C VAL A 582 18.91 -10.76 -23.89
N ARG A 583 20.17 -11.18 -23.67
CA ARG A 583 21.22 -10.37 -23.01
C ARG A 583 21.52 -9.05 -23.74
N LYS A 584 21.26 -8.97 -25.07
CA LYS A 584 21.46 -7.76 -25.88
C LYS A 584 20.47 -6.64 -25.55
N TYR A 585 19.42 -6.93 -24.78
CA TYR A 585 18.37 -5.96 -24.43
C TYR A 585 18.56 -5.28 -23.07
N GLY A 586 19.70 -5.47 -22.40
CA GLY A 586 19.99 -4.79 -21.13
C GLY A 586 19.14 -5.25 -19.95
N ILE A 587 18.74 -6.53 -19.95
CA ILE A 587 17.86 -7.15 -18.96
C ILE A 587 18.36 -7.02 -17.50
N LYS A 588 19.67 -6.77 -17.31
CA LYS A 588 20.29 -6.53 -16.00
C LYS A 588 19.82 -5.26 -15.29
N SER A 589 19.04 -4.40 -15.95
CA SER A 589 18.42 -3.23 -15.29
C SER A 589 17.37 -3.65 -14.26
N ILE A 590 16.75 -4.82 -14.42
CA ILE A 590 15.72 -5.36 -13.53
C ILE A 590 16.39 -5.88 -12.25
N LYS A 591 16.05 -5.27 -11.12
CA LYS A 591 16.60 -5.57 -9.79
C LYS A 591 15.69 -6.49 -8.98
N ALA A 592 14.39 -6.28 -9.07
CA ALA A 592 13.39 -6.99 -8.28
C ALA A 592 12.16 -7.34 -9.11
N CYS A 593 11.66 -8.56 -8.89
CA CYS A 593 10.44 -9.08 -9.50
C CYS A 593 9.62 -9.84 -8.47
N ILE A 594 8.31 -9.69 -8.55
CA ILE A 594 7.36 -10.53 -7.84
C ILE A 594 6.59 -11.31 -8.90
N SER A 595 6.52 -12.62 -8.77
CA SER A 595 5.68 -13.48 -9.61
C SER A 595 4.41 -13.82 -8.85
N GLY A 596 3.27 -13.59 -9.46
CA GLY A 596 1.98 -13.88 -8.85
C GLY A 596 1.02 -14.62 -9.79
N SER A 597 -0.16 -14.90 -9.32
CA SER A 597 -1.29 -15.51 -10.03
C SER A 597 -1.16 -16.99 -10.40
N ALA A 598 0.04 -17.57 -10.37
CA ALA A 598 0.31 -18.99 -10.59
C ALA A 598 1.61 -19.41 -9.90
N PRO A 599 1.80 -20.70 -9.57
CA PRO A 599 3.02 -21.21 -8.98
C PRO A 599 4.25 -20.92 -9.86
N LEU A 600 5.35 -20.54 -9.25
CA LEU A 600 6.61 -20.24 -9.92
C LEU A 600 7.53 -21.48 -9.89
N HIS A 601 7.83 -22.06 -11.05
CA HIS A 601 8.78 -23.17 -11.14
C HIS A 601 10.21 -22.71 -10.82
N VAL A 602 10.94 -23.56 -10.10
CA VAL A 602 12.31 -23.30 -9.63
C VAL A 602 13.26 -22.94 -10.78
N GLU A 603 13.17 -23.70 -11.87
CA GLU A 603 14.02 -23.52 -13.04
C GLU A 603 13.80 -22.17 -13.73
N VAL A 604 12.54 -21.71 -13.75
CA VAL A 604 12.18 -20.38 -14.31
C VAL A 604 12.77 -19.28 -13.43
N GLN A 605 12.65 -19.42 -12.11
CA GLN A 605 13.19 -18.47 -11.14
C GLN A 605 14.71 -18.35 -11.24
N GLU A 606 15.42 -19.48 -11.13
CA GLU A 606 16.89 -19.52 -11.18
C GLU A 606 17.43 -19.00 -12.50
N SER A 607 16.84 -19.41 -13.62
CA SER A 607 17.26 -18.99 -14.95
C SER A 607 17.10 -17.49 -15.12
N PHE A 608 15.99 -16.91 -14.63
CA PHE A 608 15.73 -15.48 -14.69
C PHE A 608 16.72 -14.69 -13.79
N GLU A 609 17.00 -15.16 -12.58
CA GLU A 609 17.96 -14.53 -11.68
C GLU A 609 19.41 -14.61 -12.22
N LYS A 610 19.80 -15.74 -12.80
CA LYS A 610 21.08 -15.90 -13.51
C LYS A 610 21.21 -14.89 -14.68
N LEU A 611 20.10 -14.60 -15.35
CA LEU A 611 20.04 -13.73 -16.51
C LEU A 611 20.09 -12.25 -16.11
N THR A 612 19.29 -11.82 -15.13
CA THR A 612 19.11 -10.43 -14.72
C THR A 612 20.11 -9.97 -13.67
N LYS A 613 20.57 -10.87 -12.81
CA LYS A 613 21.25 -10.62 -11.52
C LYS A 613 20.35 -9.95 -10.49
N GLY A 614 19.06 -9.79 -10.80
CA GLY A 614 18.03 -9.34 -9.88
C GLY A 614 17.40 -10.49 -9.10
N LYS A 615 16.45 -10.18 -8.26
CA LYS A 615 15.69 -11.14 -7.46
C LYS A 615 14.32 -11.37 -8.07
N LEU A 616 13.92 -12.63 -8.18
CA LEU A 616 12.57 -13.03 -8.55
C LEU A 616 11.98 -13.87 -7.43
N VAL A 617 10.89 -13.41 -6.83
CA VAL A 617 10.24 -14.12 -5.72
C VAL A 617 8.78 -14.45 -6.05
N GLU A 618 8.30 -15.54 -5.48
CA GLU A 618 6.89 -15.88 -5.54
C GLU A 618 6.11 -15.05 -4.53
N GLY A 619 4.95 -14.52 -4.94
CA GLY A 619 3.97 -13.85 -4.11
C GLY A 619 2.59 -14.40 -4.37
N TYR A 620 1.74 -14.32 -3.36
CA TYR A 620 0.37 -14.81 -3.38
C TYR A 620 -0.61 -13.72 -2.96
N GLY A 621 -1.80 -13.82 -3.50
CA GLY A 621 -2.90 -12.96 -3.15
C GLY A 621 -4.16 -13.26 -3.93
N LEU A 622 -5.25 -12.61 -3.54
CA LEU A 622 -6.58 -12.74 -4.12
C LEU A 622 -7.25 -11.37 -4.18
N THR A 623 -8.17 -11.19 -5.09
CA THR A 623 -8.86 -9.90 -5.29
C THR A 623 -9.49 -9.39 -3.99
N GLU A 624 -10.03 -10.30 -3.19
CA GLU A 624 -10.66 -10.06 -1.90
C GLU A 624 -9.69 -9.52 -0.83
N ALA A 625 -8.38 -9.47 -1.14
CA ALA A 625 -7.34 -8.92 -0.26
C ALA A 625 -6.48 -7.81 -0.93
N SER A 626 -6.91 -7.19 -2.02
CA SER A 626 -6.37 -5.96 -2.67
C SER A 626 -5.01 -6.01 -3.40
N PRO A 627 -4.34 -7.06 -3.83
CA PRO A 627 -4.55 -8.48 -3.55
C PRO A 627 -3.49 -9.12 -2.66
N VAL A 628 -2.28 -8.51 -2.48
CA VAL A 628 -1.07 -9.20 -1.99
C VAL A 628 -1.17 -9.49 -0.50
N THR A 629 -1.02 -10.74 -0.12
CA THR A 629 -1.06 -11.17 1.28
C THR A 629 0.23 -11.80 1.75
N HIS A 630 0.88 -12.58 0.88
CA HIS A 630 2.15 -13.27 1.15
C HIS A 630 3.15 -13.00 0.03
N ALA A 631 4.41 -12.99 0.39
CA ALA A 631 5.51 -13.04 -0.57
C ALA A 631 6.78 -13.60 0.09
N ASN A 632 7.65 -14.24 -0.70
CA ASN A 632 8.99 -14.54 -0.24
C ASN A 632 9.80 -13.24 -0.06
N PRO A 633 10.68 -13.13 0.96
CA PRO A 633 11.58 -12.00 1.12
C PRO A 633 12.48 -11.81 -0.11
N LEU A 634 12.72 -10.57 -0.51
CA LEU A 634 13.60 -10.26 -1.66
C LEU A 634 15.07 -10.47 -1.33
N GLY A 635 15.51 -10.04 -0.15
CA GLY A 635 16.91 -10.13 0.30
C GLY A 635 17.16 -11.03 1.50
N GLY A 636 16.09 -11.64 2.07
CA GLY A 636 16.16 -12.53 3.24
C GLY A 636 16.12 -14.02 2.89
N ASN A 637 15.86 -14.84 3.90
CA ASN A 637 15.61 -16.27 3.71
C ASN A 637 14.33 -16.46 2.89
N ARG A 638 14.39 -17.31 1.88
CA ARG A 638 13.26 -17.62 1.02
C ARG A 638 13.17 -19.11 0.78
N LYS A 639 11.97 -19.62 0.73
CA LYS A 639 11.71 -21.03 0.44
C LYS A 639 11.06 -21.14 -0.94
N VAL A 640 11.76 -21.79 -1.85
CA VAL A 640 11.28 -22.05 -3.20
C VAL A 640 10.10 -23.04 -3.15
N GLY A 641 9.06 -22.81 -3.96
CA GLY A 641 7.82 -23.61 -3.93
C GLY A 641 6.86 -23.25 -2.77
N SER A 642 7.19 -22.18 -2.04
CA SER A 642 6.35 -21.54 -1.02
C SER A 642 5.85 -20.20 -1.56
N ILE A 643 4.63 -19.82 -1.22
CA ILE A 643 4.09 -18.47 -1.46
C ILE A 643 4.73 -17.42 -0.56
N GLY A 644 5.66 -17.82 0.31
CA GLY A 644 6.36 -16.97 1.26
C GLY A 644 5.64 -16.84 2.60
N ILE A 645 5.84 -15.69 3.22
CA ILE A 645 5.33 -15.31 4.53
C ILE A 645 4.40 -14.11 4.43
N PRO A 646 3.49 -13.89 5.41
CA PRO A 646 2.55 -12.76 5.38
C PRO A 646 3.26 -11.41 5.29
N LEU A 647 2.66 -10.45 4.57
CA LEU A 647 3.12 -9.07 4.52
C LEU A 647 2.89 -8.35 5.87
N PRO A 648 3.56 -7.21 6.13
CA PRO A 648 3.33 -6.40 7.33
C PRO A 648 1.84 -6.14 7.60
N SER A 649 1.44 -6.17 8.88
CA SER A 649 0.04 -6.01 9.30
C SER A 649 -0.94 -7.03 8.71
N THR A 650 -0.45 -8.16 8.21
CA THR A 650 -1.27 -9.29 7.75
C THR A 650 -1.13 -10.45 8.73
N GLN A 651 -2.25 -10.97 9.19
CA GLN A 651 -2.33 -12.21 9.96
C GLN A 651 -2.76 -13.32 9.01
N ALA A 652 -2.21 -14.51 9.21
CA ALA A 652 -2.55 -15.69 8.45
C ALA A 652 -2.62 -16.91 9.37
N ALA A 653 -3.53 -17.84 9.08
CA ALA A 653 -3.68 -19.08 9.79
C ALA A 653 -4.14 -20.18 8.83
N ILE A 654 -3.82 -21.43 9.14
CA ILE A 654 -4.39 -22.59 8.47
C ILE A 654 -5.50 -23.12 9.37
N VAL A 655 -6.72 -23.18 8.87
CA VAL A 655 -7.90 -23.58 9.63
C VAL A 655 -8.49 -24.90 9.13
N ASP A 656 -9.12 -25.62 10.05
CA ASP A 656 -9.78 -26.90 9.79
C ASP A 656 -10.81 -26.81 8.64
N LEU A 657 -10.78 -27.77 7.75
CA LEU A 657 -11.67 -27.85 6.58
C LEU A 657 -13.14 -28.07 6.93
N ALA A 658 -13.43 -28.71 8.06
CA ALA A 658 -14.78 -29.11 8.48
C ALA A 658 -15.48 -27.99 9.27
N ARG A 659 -14.74 -27.27 10.12
CA ARG A 659 -15.28 -26.27 11.05
C ARG A 659 -14.91 -24.82 10.70
N GLY A 660 -13.87 -24.61 9.87
CA GLY A 660 -13.46 -23.30 9.34
C GLY A 660 -12.96 -22.28 10.39
N ARG A 661 -12.87 -22.65 11.66
CA ARG A 661 -12.55 -21.72 12.77
C ARG A 661 -11.44 -22.19 13.71
N LYS A 662 -11.04 -23.45 13.62
CA LYS A 662 -10.00 -24.00 14.50
C LYS A 662 -8.69 -24.02 13.72
N GLU A 663 -7.69 -23.31 14.21
CA GLU A 663 -6.34 -23.38 13.67
C GLU A 663 -5.78 -24.80 13.81
N VAL A 664 -5.10 -25.27 12.76
CA VAL A 664 -4.42 -26.58 12.77
C VAL A 664 -2.93 -26.37 13.06
N GLU A 665 -2.27 -27.41 13.54
CA GLU A 665 -0.83 -27.38 13.86
C GLU A 665 0.03 -27.17 12.59
N ALA A 666 1.24 -26.66 12.78
CA ALA A 666 2.21 -26.54 11.72
C ALA A 666 2.43 -27.91 11.04
N GLY A 667 2.50 -27.90 9.72
CA GLY A 667 2.61 -29.13 8.93
C GLY A 667 1.29 -29.77 8.56
N GLN A 668 0.17 -29.38 9.12
CA GLN A 668 -1.15 -29.88 8.75
C GLN A 668 -1.78 -29.08 7.59
N ILE A 669 -2.61 -29.76 6.81
CA ILE A 669 -3.33 -29.16 5.66
C ILE A 669 -4.69 -28.66 6.12
N GLY A 670 -5.02 -27.42 5.73
CA GLY A 670 -6.32 -26.81 6.00
C GLY A 670 -6.61 -25.66 5.02
N GLU A 671 -7.65 -24.90 5.28
CA GLU A 671 -7.97 -23.71 4.49
C GLU A 671 -7.15 -22.51 4.99
N LEU A 672 -6.56 -21.77 4.07
CA LEU A 672 -5.87 -20.53 4.41
C LEU A 672 -6.89 -19.46 4.79
N ALA A 673 -6.77 -18.94 6.00
CA ALA A 673 -7.50 -17.78 6.50
C ALA A 673 -6.56 -16.61 6.66
N ILE A 674 -7.01 -15.40 6.34
CA ILE A 674 -6.21 -14.17 6.43
C ILE A 674 -7.02 -13.05 7.09
N ARG A 675 -6.33 -12.18 7.83
CA ARG A 675 -6.91 -10.96 8.40
C ARG A 675 -5.92 -9.80 8.22
N GLY A 676 -6.42 -8.62 7.85
CA GLY A 676 -5.60 -7.44 7.68
C GLY A 676 -6.35 -6.26 7.07
N PRO A 677 -5.74 -5.06 7.07
CA PRO A 677 -6.39 -3.84 6.60
C PRO A 677 -6.69 -3.84 5.09
N GLN A 678 -6.09 -4.75 4.34
CA GLN A 678 -6.26 -4.92 2.89
C GLN A 678 -7.47 -5.79 2.52
N VAL A 679 -8.13 -6.46 3.48
CA VAL A 679 -9.28 -7.34 3.25
C VAL A 679 -10.48 -6.53 2.80
N MET A 680 -11.22 -7.03 1.82
CA MET A 680 -12.38 -6.41 1.17
C MET A 680 -13.50 -6.02 2.13
N MET A 681 -14.41 -5.18 1.68
CA MET A 681 -15.66 -4.85 2.37
C MET A 681 -16.71 -5.97 2.23
N GLY A 682 -16.61 -6.80 1.19
CA GLY A 682 -17.54 -7.86 0.84
C GLY A 682 -17.78 -7.93 -0.67
N TYR A 683 -18.75 -8.72 -1.10
CA TYR A 683 -19.19 -8.81 -2.48
C TYR A 683 -20.37 -7.88 -2.76
N TRP A 684 -20.36 -7.24 -3.91
CA TRP A 684 -21.40 -6.30 -4.34
C TRP A 684 -22.76 -6.99 -4.47
N ASN A 685 -23.75 -6.53 -3.70
CA ASN A 685 -25.12 -7.07 -3.65
C ASN A 685 -25.22 -8.58 -3.39
N ASP A 686 -24.21 -9.18 -2.70
CA ASP A 686 -24.19 -10.60 -2.38
C ASP A 686 -23.78 -10.83 -0.91
N VAL A 687 -24.71 -10.60 -0.02
CA VAL A 687 -24.52 -10.69 1.44
C VAL A 687 -24.23 -12.14 1.86
N GLU A 688 -24.91 -13.11 1.25
CA GLU A 688 -24.73 -14.52 1.60
C GLU A 688 -23.34 -15.03 1.20
N ALA A 689 -22.88 -14.70 -0.03
CA ALA A 689 -21.52 -15.02 -0.40
C ALA A 689 -20.48 -14.29 0.46
N THR A 690 -20.77 -13.08 0.92
CA THR A 690 -19.89 -12.32 1.83
C THR A 690 -19.76 -13.04 3.16
N LYS A 691 -20.87 -13.41 3.81
CA LYS A 691 -20.89 -14.13 5.09
C LYS A 691 -20.25 -15.51 5.00
N ALA A 692 -20.30 -16.15 3.82
CA ALA A 692 -19.69 -17.45 3.61
C ALA A 692 -18.14 -17.42 3.67
N VAL A 693 -17.52 -16.26 3.43
CA VAL A 693 -16.05 -16.14 3.37
C VAL A 693 -15.48 -15.13 4.37
N LEU A 694 -16.23 -14.08 4.75
CA LEU A 694 -15.79 -13.03 5.65
C LEU A 694 -16.47 -13.20 7.00
N MET A 695 -15.68 -13.49 8.03
CA MET A 695 -16.14 -13.67 9.39
C MET A 695 -16.35 -12.32 10.11
N ASP A 696 -17.18 -12.29 11.15
CA ASP A 696 -17.51 -11.07 11.91
C ASP A 696 -16.28 -10.42 12.59
N ASP A 697 -15.25 -11.20 12.89
CA ASP A 697 -13.99 -10.76 13.48
C ASP A 697 -12.94 -10.33 12.43
N GLY A 698 -13.33 -10.26 11.16
CA GLY A 698 -12.53 -9.77 10.04
C GLY A 698 -11.60 -10.80 9.39
N TRP A 699 -11.71 -12.09 9.74
CA TRP A 699 -11.02 -13.16 9.03
C TRP A 699 -11.70 -13.48 7.71
N LEU A 700 -10.89 -13.57 6.65
CA LEU A 700 -11.29 -13.97 5.31
C LEU A 700 -10.82 -15.40 5.04
N LEU A 701 -11.76 -16.29 4.76
CA LEU A 701 -11.50 -17.63 4.22
C LEU A 701 -11.19 -17.50 2.72
N THR A 702 -9.98 -17.91 2.33
CA THR A 702 -9.51 -17.66 0.94
C THR A 702 -10.06 -18.62 -0.11
N GLY A 703 -10.62 -19.75 0.33
CA GLY A 703 -10.96 -20.85 -0.56
C GLY A 703 -9.74 -21.58 -1.13
N ASP A 704 -8.54 -21.28 -0.62
CA ASP A 704 -7.30 -21.99 -0.96
C ASP A 704 -6.91 -22.95 0.17
N ILE A 705 -6.61 -24.19 -0.18
CA ILE A 705 -6.07 -25.19 0.74
C ILE A 705 -4.55 -24.99 0.80
N ALA A 706 -4.03 -24.86 2.01
CA ALA A 706 -2.64 -24.57 2.24
C ALA A 706 -2.08 -25.33 3.45
N GLN A 707 -0.78 -25.21 3.63
CA GLN A 707 -0.01 -25.75 4.74
C GLN A 707 1.00 -24.69 5.18
N MET A 708 1.21 -24.52 6.49
CA MET A 708 2.27 -23.69 7.04
C MET A 708 3.34 -24.60 7.67
N ASP A 709 4.61 -24.35 7.41
CA ASP A 709 5.68 -25.05 8.10
C ASP A 709 6.05 -24.42 9.45
N GLU A 710 6.92 -25.09 10.23
CA GLU A 710 7.36 -24.63 11.56
C GLU A 710 8.05 -23.27 11.56
N GLU A 711 8.60 -22.84 10.41
CA GLU A 711 9.22 -21.52 10.26
C GLU A 711 8.22 -20.45 9.83
N GLY A 712 6.95 -20.83 9.56
CA GLY A 712 5.90 -19.91 9.16
C GLY A 712 5.86 -19.59 7.66
N TYR A 713 6.44 -20.42 6.79
CA TYR A 713 6.27 -20.32 5.35
C TYR A 713 5.04 -21.09 4.91
N PHE A 714 4.25 -20.47 4.02
CA PHE A 714 3.00 -21.04 3.53
C PHE A 714 3.17 -21.65 2.14
N ARG A 715 2.51 -22.76 1.88
CA ARG A 715 2.47 -23.44 0.58
C ARG A 715 1.02 -23.71 0.20
N ILE A 716 0.61 -23.30 -1.00
CA ILE A 716 -0.70 -23.66 -1.55
C ILE A 716 -0.67 -25.11 -2.05
N VAL A 717 -1.63 -25.88 -1.63
CA VAL A 717 -1.82 -27.28 -2.02
C VAL A 717 -2.82 -27.35 -3.17
N ALA A 718 -4.02 -26.73 -3.02
CA ALA A 718 -5.08 -26.79 -4.01
C ALA A 718 -6.11 -25.66 -3.81
N ARG A 719 -7.11 -25.59 -4.66
CA ARG A 719 -8.35 -24.85 -4.43
C ARG A 719 -9.35 -25.71 -3.69
N LYS A 720 -10.04 -25.19 -2.69
CA LYS A 720 -11.12 -25.89 -1.99
C LYS A 720 -12.23 -26.36 -2.95
N ALA A 721 -12.53 -25.54 -3.95
CA ALA A 721 -13.53 -25.87 -4.98
C ALA A 721 -13.11 -26.99 -5.95
N ASP A 722 -11.82 -27.28 -6.07
CA ASP A 722 -11.29 -28.34 -6.91
C ASP A 722 -11.04 -29.65 -6.13
N MET A 723 -11.24 -29.62 -4.80
CA MET A 723 -11.10 -30.75 -3.90
C MET A 723 -12.27 -31.73 -4.08
N TRP A 724 -12.00 -33.01 -3.95
CA TRP A 724 -13.05 -34.04 -3.92
C TRP A 724 -12.78 -35.10 -2.83
N TYR A 725 -13.79 -35.89 -2.52
CA TYR A 725 -13.70 -37.03 -1.61
C TYR A 725 -13.91 -38.31 -2.42
N PRO A 726 -12.87 -39.07 -2.70
CA PRO A 726 -12.99 -40.35 -3.43
C PRO A 726 -13.83 -41.36 -2.67
N ASP A 727 -13.66 -41.43 -1.36
CA ASP A 727 -14.39 -42.30 -0.45
C ASP A 727 -15.09 -41.46 0.64
N LYS A 728 -16.39 -41.59 0.86
CA LYS A 728 -17.16 -40.90 1.91
C LYS A 728 -17.52 -41.88 3.03
N PRO A 729 -17.13 -41.60 4.31
CA PRO A 729 -16.26 -40.53 4.79
C PRO A 729 -14.77 -40.87 4.56
N GLY A 730 -13.99 -39.95 4.03
CA GLY A 730 -12.58 -40.22 3.70
C GLY A 730 -11.70 -38.97 3.70
N LYS A 731 -10.43 -39.13 3.36
CA LYS A 731 -9.51 -38.01 3.21
C LYS A 731 -9.82 -37.25 1.92
N PRO A 732 -9.71 -35.91 1.91
CA PRO A 732 -9.83 -35.14 0.66
C PRO A 732 -8.68 -35.48 -0.29
N ALA A 733 -8.99 -35.45 -1.59
CA ALA A 733 -8.05 -35.59 -2.67
C ALA A 733 -7.98 -34.29 -3.48
N PHE A 734 -6.83 -34.02 -4.10
CA PHE A 734 -6.58 -32.80 -4.81
C PHE A 734 -6.08 -33.06 -6.23
N PRO A 735 -6.37 -32.18 -7.21
CA PRO A 735 -5.87 -32.33 -8.58
C PRO A 735 -4.37 -32.55 -8.65
N ARG A 736 -3.62 -31.85 -7.79
CA ARG A 736 -2.17 -31.90 -7.75
C ARG A 736 -1.61 -33.28 -7.41
N ASP A 737 -2.30 -34.04 -6.56
CA ASP A 737 -1.86 -35.39 -6.18
C ASP A 737 -1.73 -36.31 -7.41
N VAL A 738 -2.59 -36.08 -8.40
CA VAL A 738 -2.61 -36.84 -9.65
C VAL A 738 -1.73 -36.16 -10.71
N GLU A 739 -1.76 -34.85 -10.79
CA GLU A 739 -1.00 -34.05 -11.77
C GLU A 739 0.52 -34.25 -11.58
N GLU A 740 1.03 -34.27 -10.36
CA GLU A 740 2.46 -34.49 -10.07
C GLU A 740 2.95 -35.84 -10.64
N VAL A 741 2.18 -36.90 -10.47
CA VAL A 741 2.54 -38.23 -10.99
C VAL A 741 2.50 -38.25 -12.52
N ILE A 742 1.55 -37.56 -13.14
CA ILE A 742 1.49 -37.49 -14.62
C ILE A 742 2.62 -36.64 -15.19
N TYR A 743 3.05 -35.60 -14.48
CA TYR A 743 4.21 -34.75 -14.87
C TYR A 743 5.53 -35.52 -14.89
N GLU A 744 5.67 -36.64 -14.16
CA GLU A 744 6.86 -37.49 -14.23
C GLU A 744 7.05 -38.17 -15.59
N ILE A 745 6.00 -38.18 -16.43
CA ILE A 745 6.05 -38.78 -17.77
C ILE A 745 6.74 -37.78 -18.72
N PRO A 746 7.95 -38.12 -19.29
CA PRO A 746 8.74 -37.16 -20.08
C PRO A 746 8.03 -36.55 -21.29
N GLN A 747 7.03 -37.26 -21.83
CA GLN A 747 6.26 -36.83 -22.99
C GLN A 747 5.13 -35.85 -22.63
N VAL A 748 4.84 -35.64 -21.35
CA VAL A 748 3.83 -34.71 -20.88
C VAL A 748 4.43 -33.32 -20.74
N LYS A 749 3.81 -32.36 -21.41
CA LYS A 749 4.19 -30.93 -21.32
C LYS A 749 3.38 -30.21 -20.26
N GLU A 750 2.08 -30.44 -20.23
CA GLU A 750 1.18 -29.90 -19.23
C GLU A 750 0.04 -30.88 -18.91
N VAL A 751 -0.47 -30.81 -17.68
CA VAL A 751 -1.62 -31.63 -17.27
C VAL A 751 -2.55 -30.78 -16.40
N ALA A 752 -3.86 -31.01 -16.52
CA ALA A 752 -4.88 -30.49 -15.65
C ALA A 752 -5.85 -31.61 -15.27
N VAL A 753 -6.04 -31.81 -13.96
CA VAL A 753 -6.96 -32.83 -13.45
C VAL A 753 -8.24 -32.16 -12.95
N VAL A 754 -9.37 -32.78 -13.27
CA VAL A 754 -10.70 -32.33 -12.82
C VAL A 754 -11.43 -33.56 -12.27
N ALA A 755 -12.05 -33.43 -11.12
CA ALA A 755 -12.91 -34.44 -10.56
C ALA A 755 -14.35 -34.28 -11.03
N VAL A 756 -14.96 -35.34 -11.57
CA VAL A 756 -16.37 -35.40 -11.94
C VAL A 756 -16.99 -36.60 -11.26
N ALA A 757 -18.10 -36.41 -10.56
CA ALA A 757 -18.76 -37.48 -9.79
C ALA A 757 -17.81 -38.30 -8.88
N GLY A 758 -16.84 -37.59 -8.23
CA GLY A 758 -15.88 -38.22 -7.32
C GLY A 758 -14.70 -38.95 -7.98
N HIS A 759 -14.59 -38.92 -9.30
CA HIS A 759 -13.51 -39.57 -10.05
C HIS A 759 -12.62 -38.55 -10.78
N PRO A 760 -11.29 -38.70 -10.76
CA PRO A 760 -10.38 -37.82 -11.48
C PRO A 760 -10.35 -38.13 -12.99
N PHE A 761 -10.26 -37.05 -13.78
CA PHE A 761 -10.08 -37.05 -15.24
C PHE A 761 -8.87 -36.17 -15.55
N ALA A 762 -7.93 -36.68 -16.34
CA ALA A 762 -6.72 -35.99 -16.71
C ALA A 762 -6.80 -35.41 -18.12
N PHE A 763 -6.59 -34.13 -18.26
CA PHE A 763 -6.42 -33.43 -19.53
C PHE A 763 -4.92 -33.17 -19.71
N VAL A 764 -4.36 -33.59 -20.85
CA VAL A 764 -2.92 -33.61 -21.07
C VAL A 764 -2.55 -32.89 -22.36
N ILE A 765 -1.58 -31.99 -22.29
CA ILE A 765 -0.88 -31.45 -23.46
C ILE A 765 0.43 -32.23 -23.60
N ALA A 766 0.58 -32.96 -24.69
CA ALA A 766 1.77 -33.74 -24.96
C ALA A 766 2.92 -32.91 -25.56
N GLY A 767 4.13 -33.38 -25.41
CA GLY A 767 5.32 -32.88 -26.10
C GLY A 767 5.37 -33.35 -27.58
N ARG A 768 6.58 -33.52 -28.10
CA ARG A 768 6.76 -33.98 -29.51
C ARG A 768 6.23 -35.39 -29.75
N GLU A 769 6.37 -36.26 -28.75
CA GLU A 769 5.85 -37.65 -28.80
C GLU A 769 4.67 -37.72 -27.84
N ARG A 770 3.52 -38.21 -28.35
CA ARG A 770 2.30 -38.31 -27.55
C ARG A 770 2.19 -39.73 -26.98
N PRO A 771 2.14 -39.91 -25.64
CA PRO A 771 1.87 -41.23 -25.05
C PRO A 771 0.40 -41.64 -25.32
N THR A 772 0.10 -42.93 -25.19
CA THR A 772 -1.31 -43.34 -25.26
C THR A 772 -2.01 -43.08 -23.92
N PRO A 773 -3.34 -42.89 -23.91
CA PRO A 773 -4.11 -42.77 -22.69
C PRO A 773 -3.88 -43.93 -21.71
N GLU A 774 -3.82 -45.16 -22.24
CA GLU A 774 -3.61 -46.39 -21.47
C GLU A 774 -2.21 -46.40 -20.82
N ALA A 775 -1.18 -45.88 -21.51
CA ALA A 775 0.16 -45.80 -20.96
C ALA A 775 0.21 -44.84 -19.76
N VAL A 776 -0.47 -43.66 -19.85
CA VAL A 776 -0.58 -42.72 -18.76
C VAL A 776 -1.36 -43.31 -17.56
N ILE A 777 -2.50 -43.96 -17.82
CA ILE A 777 -3.30 -44.62 -16.79
C ILE A 777 -2.49 -45.75 -16.11
N SER A 778 -1.76 -46.58 -16.89
CA SER A 778 -0.91 -47.64 -16.38
C SER A 778 0.24 -47.11 -15.55
N TYR A 779 0.79 -45.94 -15.90
CA TYR A 779 1.80 -45.24 -15.10
C TYR A 779 1.22 -44.79 -13.75
N CYS A 780 0.03 -44.19 -13.74
CA CYS A 780 -0.67 -43.76 -12.54
C CYS A 780 -1.05 -44.93 -11.62
N LYS A 781 -1.51 -46.09 -12.18
CA LYS A 781 -1.87 -47.28 -11.40
C LYS A 781 -0.72 -47.83 -10.55
N ARG A 782 0.52 -47.61 -10.97
CA ARG A 782 1.72 -48.05 -10.22
C ARG A 782 2.15 -47.12 -9.10
N ARG A 783 1.62 -45.91 -9.05
CA ARG A 783 2.09 -44.84 -8.17
C ARG A 783 1.02 -44.20 -7.31
N LEU A 784 -0.24 -44.30 -7.72
CA LEU A 784 -1.38 -43.72 -7.03
C LEU A 784 -2.27 -44.79 -6.39
N PRO A 785 -2.92 -44.45 -5.27
CA PRO A 785 -4.03 -45.27 -4.77
C PRO A 785 -5.11 -45.44 -5.83
N PRO A 786 -5.81 -46.60 -5.90
CA PRO A 786 -6.78 -46.92 -6.96
C PRO A 786 -7.83 -45.82 -7.20
N GLN A 787 -8.32 -45.19 -6.15
CA GLN A 787 -9.32 -44.11 -6.17
C GLN A 787 -8.82 -42.79 -6.76
N LEU A 788 -7.49 -42.58 -6.89
CA LEU A 788 -6.86 -41.38 -7.46
C LEU A 788 -6.40 -41.60 -8.90
N VAL A 789 -6.49 -42.82 -9.41
CA VAL A 789 -6.12 -43.14 -10.80
C VAL A 789 -7.11 -42.48 -11.75
N PRO A 790 -6.68 -41.68 -12.74
CA PRO A 790 -7.57 -41.07 -13.71
C PRO A 790 -8.41 -42.09 -14.45
N ARG A 791 -9.72 -41.86 -14.49
CA ARG A 791 -10.66 -42.73 -15.19
C ARG A 791 -10.49 -42.64 -16.71
N PHE A 792 -10.19 -41.41 -17.19
CA PHE A 792 -9.88 -41.15 -18.59
C PHE A 792 -8.73 -40.14 -18.69
N VAL A 793 -7.97 -40.23 -19.79
CA VAL A 793 -6.93 -39.29 -20.18
C VAL A 793 -7.31 -38.70 -21.53
N ILE A 794 -7.49 -37.37 -21.58
CA ILE A 794 -7.90 -36.62 -22.75
C ILE A 794 -6.75 -35.72 -23.18
N PHE A 795 -6.26 -35.90 -24.40
CA PHE A 795 -5.21 -35.06 -24.94
C PHE A 795 -5.77 -33.84 -25.64
N MET A 796 -5.13 -32.68 -25.41
CA MET A 796 -5.52 -31.38 -25.96
C MET A 796 -4.30 -30.66 -26.54
N ASP A 797 -4.56 -29.74 -27.49
CA ASP A 797 -3.51 -28.88 -28.06
C ASP A 797 -3.22 -27.69 -27.13
N ASP A 798 -4.25 -27.15 -26.46
CA ASP A 798 -4.14 -26.11 -25.45
C ASP A 798 -5.30 -26.16 -24.46
N PHE A 799 -5.10 -25.64 -23.26
CA PHE A 799 -6.14 -25.52 -22.23
C PHE A 799 -6.92 -24.20 -22.35
N PRO A 800 -8.22 -24.17 -21.98
CA PRO A 800 -8.92 -22.93 -21.77
C PRO A 800 -8.28 -22.21 -20.58
N ARG A 801 -7.87 -20.95 -20.80
CA ARG A 801 -7.14 -20.18 -19.81
C ARG A 801 -7.74 -18.80 -19.63
N THR A 802 -7.57 -18.25 -18.43
CA THR A 802 -7.74 -16.82 -18.23
C THR A 802 -6.64 -16.05 -18.99
N PHE A 803 -6.85 -14.76 -19.22
CA PHE A 803 -5.87 -13.93 -19.93
C PHE A 803 -4.49 -13.83 -19.18
N ILE A 804 -4.43 -14.13 -17.88
CA ILE A 804 -3.19 -14.27 -17.08
C ILE A 804 -2.58 -15.69 -17.15
N GLY A 805 -3.17 -16.60 -17.96
CA GLY A 805 -2.68 -17.95 -18.21
C GLY A 805 -3.15 -19.03 -17.24
N LYS A 806 -4.08 -18.74 -16.31
CA LYS A 806 -4.63 -19.75 -15.38
C LYS A 806 -5.61 -20.67 -16.09
N VAL A 807 -5.43 -22.00 -15.91
CA VAL A 807 -6.31 -23.03 -16.51
C VAL A 807 -7.71 -22.96 -15.90
N LEU A 808 -8.73 -22.91 -16.76
CA LEU A 808 -10.15 -22.91 -16.41
C LEU A 808 -10.67 -24.35 -16.29
N ARG A 809 -10.37 -25.03 -15.16
CA ARG A 809 -10.74 -26.44 -14.92
C ARG A 809 -12.24 -26.70 -15.07
N ARG A 810 -13.11 -25.79 -14.65
CA ARG A 810 -14.56 -25.92 -14.82
C ARG A 810 -14.99 -25.93 -16.28
N GLU A 811 -14.33 -25.14 -17.11
CA GLU A 811 -14.65 -25.15 -18.54
C GLU A 811 -14.24 -26.47 -19.16
N LEU A 812 -13.14 -27.07 -18.70
CA LEU A 812 -12.78 -28.45 -19.06
C LEU A 812 -13.87 -29.42 -18.61
N ALA A 813 -14.31 -29.35 -17.35
CA ALA A 813 -15.39 -30.18 -16.83
C ALA A 813 -16.70 -29.98 -17.60
N LYS A 814 -17.08 -28.75 -17.94
CA LYS A 814 -18.32 -28.44 -18.67
C LYS A 814 -18.30 -28.91 -20.12
N ARG A 815 -17.19 -28.72 -20.85
CA ARG A 815 -17.03 -29.09 -22.26
C ARG A 815 -17.05 -30.59 -22.45
N TYR A 816 -16.43 -31.34 -21.55
CA TYR A 816 -16.29 -32.78 -21.66
C TYR A 816 -17.21 -33.57 -20.71
N GLY A 817 -17.98 -32.86 -19.85
CA GLY A 817 -18.85 -33.49 -18.85
C GLY A 817 -19.89 -34.46 -19.45
N LYS A 818 -20.44 -34.17 -20.61
CA LYS A 818 -21.36 -35.07 -21.32
C LYS A 818 -20.67 -36.31 -21.85
N GLN A 819 -19.43 -36.16 -22.40
CA GLN A 819 -18.61 -37.30 -22.84
C GLN A 819 -18.11 -38.12 -21.63
N ILE A 820 -17.91 -37.46 -20.50
CA ILE A 820 -17.44 -38.05 -19.24
C ILE A 820 -18.59 -38.79 -18.54
N ALA A 821 -19.85 -38.31 -18.64
CA ALA A 821 -21.03 -38.96 -18.06
C ALA A 821 -21.53 -40.19 -18.82
N GLY A 822 -21.00 -40.46 -20.00
CA GLY A 822 -21.40 -41.62 -20.81
C GLY A 822 -22.71 -41.40 -21.61
N GLU A 823 -23.12 -40.09 -21.79
CA GLU A 823 -24.21 -39.66 -22.66
C GLU A 823 -23.74 -39.24 -24.06
#